data_0539b6877e40e18a395bf2c466e0c068
#
_entry.id   0539b6877e40e18a395bf2c466e0c068
#
_cell.length_a   1.000
_cell.length_b   1.000
_cell.length_c   1.000
_cell.angle_alpha   90.00
_cell.angle_beta   90.00
_cell.angle_gamma   90.00
#
_symmetry.space_group_name_H-M   'P 1'
#
loop_
_entity.id
_entity.type
_entity.pdbx_description
1 polymer ?
#
loop_
_entity_poly.entity_id
_entity_poly.type
_entity_poly.pdbx_seq_one_letter_code
_entity_poly.pdbx_strand_id
1 'polypeptide(L)'
;MKRILKKVLFFLAAGCACAAGAVTKFEAAESVWPAGLAEEMNTLIAFRAPFELKAGERPVLKMVAWYSYRVTLNGAFVGFGPARGPKGFFRPDEWDLSKAAKPGRNELCVEVTGYNVPNFYLMEQPPFFKAEVVCGGDVRAATKRTGGAFAATRQPRVQKVPRYSFQRTFAEAYRLPAPVHPPALALAAAPEPALIARRAPYPDFEVNPRMAPVSFANVRYDETASVHADRALTLPGTSPTFKGFPLADLELNVSYLAQRLVCSDRRPATDAEKASASFALAAGASMVFDNGLNDTGFPGLRVEVKKPGRLVLQFDEVLSANGEARGIRRYKDCCNALVWDFAVPGVYEVDAFEPYTMRYVELDVVSGEMVVSAPRFRSYKNPTAKRARFRASDPALVAVFDAANETFRQNAVDVFMDCPSRERAGWNCDAYFTAPASTLLTGDFALERVFEENLALPPAFDDIAPGALPMCYPSDHRDRTHIPNWGMWFVLETEEYLRRTGDRTLVDALRPRLEKFVAFLWKYRNADGLLERLPGWVFVEWSRANKLVWDVNYPSNMTWADTLDAMDRLYGRPDFAAEAVRVRAAVRRQSWTGTWFCDNAVRQKDGSLKLSGECTETCQYYAFFHRVATPETHPALWKTLLADFGPKRYDPSDRKKMLKHPEIWPSNAFIGNYLRLKLLERAGRGRQILDETKGYFTYMAERTGTLWENDTTSASCNHGFASYAAVLLVHSVLGVEVDHLKKTVTVRPTDGDLAFCGVTLPVPGGEIAYDWVKKGGRREETFAAPPGWRLVHAVSAAALGALFADDAKLFRFADVVPNTWRFCDWKDF
;
A
#
# COMPACT_ATOMS: atom_id res chain seq x y z
N MET A 1 -23.14 -24.06 -11.22
CA MET A 1 -22.02 -23.46 -10.51
C MET A 1 -20.67 -24.12 -10.83
N LYS A 2 -20.43 -25.40 -10.55
CA LYS A 2 -19.15 -26.11 -10.89
C LYS A 2 -18.75 -26.07 -12.38
N ARG A 3 -19.69 -26.04 -13.33
CA ARG A 3 -19.39 -25.93 -14.78
C ARG A 3 -19.01 -24.52 -15.23
N ILE A 4 -19.50 -23.49 -14.58
CA ILE A 4 -19.15 -22.08 -14.88
C ILE A 4 -17.77 -21.77 -14.29
N LEU A 5 -17.47 -22.25 -13.10
CA LEU A 5 -16.14 -22.10 -12.47
C LEU A 5 -15.03 -22.77 -13.31
N LYS A 6 -15.29 -23.96 -13.86
CA LYS A 6 -14.32 -24.62 -14.77
C LYS A 6 -14.12 -23.87 -16.10
N LYS A 7 -15.12 -23.20 -16.65
CA LYS A 7 -14.98 -22.39 -17.87
C LYS A 7 -14.23 -21.11 -17.62
N VAL A 8 -14.43 -20.42 -16.49
CA VAL A 8 -13.68 -19.21 -16.13
C VAL A 8 -12.20 -19.53 -15.87
N LEU A 9 -11.90 -20.63 -15.20
CA LEU A 9 -10.51 -21.10 -15.02
C LEU A 9 -9.83 -21.51 -16.33
N PHE A 10 -10.57 -22.06 -17.31
CA PHE A 10 -10.00 -22.49 -18.59
C PHE A 10 -9.75 -21.33 -19.57
N PHE A 11 -10.55 -20.27 -19.53
CA PHE A 11 -10.37 -19.10 -20.37
C PHE A 11 -9.23 -18.17 -19.91
N LEU A 12 -8.94 -18.10 -18.59
CA LEU A 12 -7.82 -17.33 -18.06
C LEU A 12 -6.45 -17.97 -18.32
N ALA A 13 -6.42 -19.26 -18.71
CA ALA A 13 -5.19 -19.99 -19.02
C ALA A 13 -4.72 -19.91 -20.49
N ALA A 14 -5.51 -19.35 -21.40
CA ALA A 14 -5.30 -19.53 -22.85
C ALA A 14 -4.92 -18.26 -23.65
N GLY A 15 -4.51 -17.17 -23.02
CA GLY A 15 -4.20 -15.99 -23.82
C GLY A 15 -3.30 -14.96 -23.15
N CYS A 16 -2.04 -15.13 -23.15
CA CYS A 16 -0.92 -14.21 -23.45
C CYS A 16 0.40 -14.82 -22.98
N ALA A 17 1.38 -14.88 -23.86
CA ALA A 17 2.72 -15.42 -23.60
C ALA A 17 3.61 -14.38 -22.90
N CYS A 18 3.11 -13.71 -21.83
CA CYS A 18 3.91 -12.97 -20.88
C CYS A 18 3.75 -13.66 -19.53
N ALA A 19 4.78 -14.46 -19.14
CA ALA A 19 4.99 -15.08 -17.82
C ALA A 19 3.70 -15.46 -17.05
N ALA A 20 2.86 -16.33 -17.63
CA ALA A 20 1.81 -17.01 -16.88
C ALA A 20 2.49 -17.96 -15.90
N GLY A 21 2.73 -17.52 -14.66
CA GLY A 21 3.23 -18.38 -13.60
C GLY A 21 2.35 -19.62 -13.51
N ALA A 22 2.93 -20.81 -13.57
CA ALA A 22 2.20 -22.05 -13.37
C ALA A 22 1.65 -22.08 -11.94
N VAL A 23 0.47 -22.65 -11.76
CA VAL A 23 -0.05 -22.92 -10.41
C VAL A 23 0.77 -24.07 -9.82
N THR A 24 1.32 -23.88 -8.62
CA THR A 24 2.06 -24.90 -7.87
C THR A 24 1.20 -26.15 -7.67
N LYS A 25 1.76 -27.32 -7.99
CA LYS A 25 1.09 -28.61 -7.79
C LYS A 25 1.68 -29.33 -6.58
N PHE A 26 0.81 -29.92 -5.79
CA PHE A 26 1.17 -30.78 -4.66
C PHE A 26 1.00 -32.25 -5.04
N GLU A 27 1.99 -33.06 -4.72
CA GLU A 27 2.01 -34.49 -5.05
C GLU A 27 1.46 -35.38 -3.92
N ALA A 28 1.74 -35.01 -2.65
CA ALA A 28 1.43 -35.83 -1.50
C ALA A 28 0.75 -35.07 -0.34
N ALA A 29 0.80 -33.74 -0.34
CA ALA A 29 0.32 -32.96 0.79
C ALA A 29 -1.22 -32.90 0.87
N GLU A 30 -1.77 -33.10 2.07
CA GLU A 30 -3.17 -32.89 2.43
C GLU A 30 -3.34 -31.53 3.13
N SER A 31 -4.50 -30.89 2.96
CA SER A 31 -4.89 -29.69 3.71
C SER A 31 -5.29 -30.09 5.14
N VAL A 32 -4.62 -29.55 6.15
CA VAL A 32 -4.80 -29.92 7.56
C VAL A 32 -4.88 -28.70 8.46
N TRP A 33 -5.55 -28.87 9.63
CA TRP A 33 -5.50 -27.97 10.77
C TRP A 33 -5.63 -28.75 12.07
N PRO A 34 -5.15 -28.25 13.22
CA PRO A 34 -5.35 -28.94 14.49
C PRO A 34 -6.84 -29.13 14.83
N ALA A 35 -7.19 -30.34 15.22
CA ALA A 35 -8.57 -30.71 15.57
C ALA A 35 -9.13 -29.83 16.69
N GLY A 36 -10.33 -29.31 16.49
CA GLY A 36 -11.02 -28.46 17.47
C GLY A 36 -10.56 -26.99 17.50
N LEU A 37 -9.54 -26.57 16.71
CA LEU A 37 -9.01 -25.21 16.73
C LEU A 37 -9.40 -24.36 15.52
N ALA A 38 -10.27 -24.85 14.63
CA ALA A 38 -10.62 -24.15 13.39
C ALA A 38 -11.36 -22.82 13.62
N GLU A 39 -12.11 -22.69 14.71
CA GLU A 39 -12.88 -21.48 15.06
C GLU A 39 -12.21 -20.65 16.17
N GLU A 40 -11.10 -21.12 16.73
CA GLU A 40 -10.44 -20.46 17.85
C GLU A 40 -9.66 -19.24 17.38
N MET A 41 -9.92 -18.08 18.02
CA MET A 41 -9.27 -16.83 17.66
C MET A 41 -7.83 -16.75 18.16
N ASN A 42 -6.95 -16.08 17.39
CA ASN A 42 -5.58 -15.72 17.75
C ASN A 42 -4.69 -16.91 18.16
N THR A 43 -4.83 -18.02 17.48
CA THR A 43 -3.93 -19.18 17.69
C THR A 43 -2.63 -18.98 16.89
N LEU A 44 -1.53 -19.53 17.41
CA LEU A 44 -0.26 -19.65 16.68
C LEU A 44 0.22 -21.09 16.80
N ILE A 45 0.29 -21.78 15.67
CA ILE A 45 0.59 -23.21 15.57
C ILE A 45 1.93 -23.40 14.84
N ALA A 46 2.88 -24.09 15.43
CA ALA A 46 4.09 -24.54 14.74
C ALA A 46 3.89 -25.95 14.19
N PHE A 47 4.09 -26.08 12.90
CA PHE A 47 4.18 -27.34 12.17
C PHE A 47 5.65 -27.67 11.94
N ARG A 48 6.16 -28.75 12.56
CA ARG A 48 7.56 -29.17 12.49
C ARG A 48 7.70 -30.48 11.73
N ALA A 49 8.66 -30.53 10.80
CA ALA A 49 8.95 -31.75 10.04
C ALA A 49 10.46 -31.98 9.93
N PRO A 50 10.98 -33.12 10.42
CA PRO A 50 12.33 -33.55 10.09
C PRO A 50 12.38 -34.13 8.68
N PHE A 51 13.49 -33.92 7.96
CA PHE A 51 13.77 -34.58 6.69
C PHE A 51 15.29 -34.72 6.47
N GLU A 52 15.66 -35.69 5.63
CA GLU A 52 17.07 -35.98 5.33
C GLU A 52 17.44 -35.51 3.92
N LEU A 53 18.67 -35.01 3.79
CA LEU A 53 19.25 -34.56 2.51
C LEU A 53 20.61 -35.22 2.28
N LYS A 54 20.88 -35.54 1.03
CA LYS A 54 22.23 -35.91 0.55
C LYS A 54 23.02 -34.64 0.21
N ALA A 55 24.33 -34.73 0.17
CA ALA A 55 25.19 -33.64 -0.25
C ALA A 55 24.84 -33.16 -1.68
N GLY A 56 24.68 -31.87 -1.88
CA GLY A 56 24.33 -31.25 -3.18
C GLY A 56 22.87 -31.23 -3.54
N GLU A 57 21.97 -31.82 -2.75
CA GLU A 57 20.53 -31.75 -2.96
C GLU A 57 20.01 -30.33 -2.66
N ARG A 58 19.01 -29.88 -3.45
CA ARG A 58 18.36 -28.56 -3.30
C ARG A 58 16.88 -28.75 -2.96
N PRO A 59 16.52 -28.65 -1.69
CA PRO A 59 15.16 -28.80 -1.26
C PRO A 59 14.35 -27.52 -1.52
N VAL A 60 13.08 -27.70 -1.95
CA VAL A 60 12.09 -26.64 -2.10
C VAL A 60 10.90 -26.97 -1.21
N LEU A 61 10.46 -26.02 -0.40
CA LEU A 61 9.18 -26.11 0.32
C LEU A 61 8.08 -25.53 -0.57
N LYS A 62 7.18 -26.39 -1.03
CA LYS A 62 5.90 -25.96 -1.61
C LYS A 62 4.87 -25.88 -0.50
N MET A 63 4.18 -24.76 -0.37
CA MET A 63 3.19 -24.59 0.69
C MET A 63 2.10 -23.59 0.35
N VAL A 64 0.99 -23.74 1.03
CA VAL A 64 -0.08 -22.75 1.10
C VAL A 64 -0.70 -22.82 2.50
N ALA A 65 -0.95 -21.66 3.09
CA ALA A 65 -1.55 -21.54 4.41
C ALA A 65 -2.52 -20.34 4.45
N TRP A 66 -3.41 -20.37 5.42
CA TRP A 66 -4.22 -19.24 5.81
C TRP A 66 -4.41 -19.26 7.35
N TYR A 67 -3.88 -18.23 8.07
CA TYR A 67 -3.51 -16.85 7.72
C TYR A 67 -2.01 -16.64 7.51
N SER A 68 -1.39 -15.64 8.24
CA SER A 68 0.06 -15.36 8.19
C SER A 68 0.87 -16.56 8.63
N TYR A 69 2.01 -16.73 8.00
CA TYR A 69 2.96 -17.79 8.36
C TYR A 69 4.40 -17.28 8.33
N ARG A 70 5.26 -17.92 9.13
CA ARG A 70 6.71 -17.75 9.12
C ARG A 70 7.39 -19.11 8.93
N VAL A 71 8.39 -19.16 8.03
CA VAL A 71 9.17 -20.37 7.73
C VAL A 71 10.57 -20.22 8.31
N THR A 72 11.01 -21.24 9.05
CA THR A 72 12.40 -21.38 9.49
C THR A 72 12.91 -22.80 9.17
N LEU A 73 14.21 -22.92 8.82
CA LEU A 73 14.90 -24.19 8.64
C LEU A 73 16.13 -24.21 9.53
N ASN A 74 16.26 -25.23 10.37
CA ASN A 74 17.35 -25.34 11.35
C ASN A 74 17.49 -24.07 12.24
N GLY A 75 16.37 -23.39 12.54
CA GLY A 75 16.32 -22.15 13.28
C GLY A 75 16.62 -20.89 12.45
N ALA A 76 17.10 -21.01 11.21
CA ALA A 76 17.33 -19.86 10.33
C ALA A 76 16.03 -19.43 9.63
N PHE A 77 15.76 -18.12 9.60
CA PHE A 77 14.61 -17.54 8.89
C PHE A 77 14.72 -17.80 7.38
N VAL A 78 13.63 -18.25 6.77
CA VAL A 78 13.52 -18.50 5.32
C VAL A 78 12.55 -17.52 4.66
N GLY A 79 11.36 -17.33 5.24
CA GLY A 79 10.35 -16.49 4.61
C GLY A 79 9.11 -16.24 5.47
N PHE A 80 8.27 -15.34 4.97
CA PHE A 80 6.99 -14.94 5.57
C PHE A 80 5.96 -14.71 4.47
N GLY A 81 4.69 -15.04 4.73
CA GLY A 81 3.57 -14.88 3.81
C GLY A 81 2.22 -15.06 4.51
N PRO A 82 1.16 -15.29 3.72
CA PRO A 82 1.09 -15.55 2.28
C PRO A 82 1.09 -14.27 1.42
N ALA A 83 1.23 -14.45 0.09
CA ALA A 83 0.71 -13.47 -0.85
C ALA A 83 -0.81 -13.57 -0.87
N ARG A 84 -1.50 -12.43 -0.72
CA ARG A 84 -2.96 -12.39 -0.58
C ARG A 84 -3.68 -12.70 -1.88
N GLY A 85 -4.68 -13.57 -1.79
CA GLY A 85 -5.63 -13.87 -2.85
C GLY A 85 -7.04 -13.40 -2.49
N PRO A 86 -7.97 -13.37 -3.46
CA PRO A 86 -9.37 -13.06 -3.19
C PRO A 86 -10.05 -14.19 -2.43
N LYS A 87 -11.20 -13.93 -1.82
CA LYS A 87 -11.92 -14.91 -1.01
C LYS A 87 -12.13 -16.24 -1.71
N GLY A 88 -11.72 -17.31 -1.07
CA GLY A 88 -11.80 -18.69 -1.59
C GLY A 88 -10.67 -19.08 -2.54
N PHE A 89 -9.75 -18.15 -2.89
CA PHE A 89 -8.62 -18.44 -3.75
C PHE A 89 -7.30 -18.13 -3.04
N PHE A 90 -6.32 -19.00 -3.21
CA PHE A 90 -5.07 -18.94 -2.46
C PHE A 90 -3.87 -19.05 -3.39
N ARG A 91 -2.81 -18.29 -3.08
CA ARG A 91 -1.57 -18.26 -3.83
C ARG A 91 -0.52 -19.10 -3.09
N PRO A 92 -0.15 -20.28 -3.62
CA PRO A 92 0.89 -21.10 -3.00
C PRO A 92 2.26 -20.45 -3.15
N ASP A 93 3.14 -20.75 -2.19
CA ASP A 93 4.51 -20.32 -2.13
C ASP A 93 5.47 -21.48 -2.37
N GLU A 94 6.60 -21.19 -3.03
CA GLU A 94 7.72 -22.11 -3.22
C GLU A 94 9.00 -21.47 -2.65
N TRP A 95 9.42 -21.95 -1.49
CA TRP A 95 10.61 -21.44 -0.80
C TRP A 95 11.82 -22.30 -1.09
N ASP A 96 12.87 -21.71 -1.67
CA ASP A 96 14.19 -22.36 -1.79
C ASP A 96 14.83 -22.48 -0.39
N LEU A 97 14.96 -23.70 0.09
CA LEU A 97 15.54 -24.02 1.39
C LEU A 97 17.06 -24.17 1.36
N SER A 98 17.69 -24.17 0.18
CA SER A 98 19.10 -24.54 -0.03
C SER A 98 20.09 -23.72 0.81
N LYS A 99 19.78 -22.45 1.09
CA LYS A 99 20.68 -21.58 1.88
C LYS A 99 20.77 -21.96 3.37
N ALA A 100 19.71 -22.55 3.93
CA ALA A 100 19.63 -22.94 5.34
C ALA A 100 19.73 -24.47 5.54
N ALA A 101 19.67 -25.23 4.45
CA ALA A 101 19.74 -26.66 4.46
C ALA A 101 21.19 -27.18 4.64
N LYS A 102 21.32 -28.34 5.25
CA LYS A 102 22.62 -29.06 5.42
C LYS A 102 22.47 -30.52 5.04
N PRO A 103 23.55 -31.21 4.64
CA PRO A 103 23.53 -32.65 4.48
C PRO A 103 23.15 -33.36 5.79
N GLY A 104 22.41 -34.46 5.68
CA GLY A 104 21.85 -35.18 6.83
C GLY A 104 20.51 -34.59 7.28
N ARG A 105 20.25 -34.70 8.58
CA ARG A 105 18.98 -34.30 9.19
C ARG A 105 18.80 -32.78 9.24
N ASN A 106 17.66 -32.34 8.71
CA ASN A 106 17.18 -30.97 8.79
C ASN A 106 15.85 -30.91 9.55
N GLU A 107 15.57 -29.79 10.17
CA GLU A 107 14.30 -29.53 10.85
C GLU A 107 13.64 -28.27 10.29
N LEU A 108 12.53 -28.47 9.57
CA LEU A 108 11.67 -27.42 9.08
C LEU A 108 10.65 -27.05 10.15
N CYS A 109 10.44 -25.77 10.38
CA CYS A 109 9.34 -25.26 11.20
C CYS A 109 8.56 -24.20 10.42
N VAL A 110 7.26 -24.37 10.30
CA VAL A 110 6.34 -23.38 9.76
C VAL A 110 5.36 -23.00 10.87
N GLU A 111 5.44 -21.77 11.32
CA GLU A 111 4.47 -21.20 12.26
C GLU A 111 3.33 -20.57 11.46
N VAL A 112 2.09 -20.94 11.77
CA VAL A 112 0.89 -20.44 11.08
C VAL A 112 -0.10 -19.90 12.11
N THR A 113 -0.63 -18.68 11.88
CA THR A 113 -1.68 -18.12 12.74
C THR A 113 -3.06 -18.61 12.35
N GLY A 114 -3.97 -18.70 13.34
CA GLY A 114 -5.42 -18.82 13.16
C GLY A 114 -6.06 -17.61 13.80
N TYR A 115 -6.23 -16.51 13.03
CA TYR A 115 -6.78 -15.26 13.59
C TYR A 115 -8.29 -15.34 13.77
N ASN A 116 -9.01 -15.86 12.79
CA ASN A 116 -10.47 -16.05 12.78
C ASN A 116 -11.27 -14.79 13.12
N VAL A 117 -10.82 -13.65 12.63
CA VAL A 117 -11.49 -12.35 12.77
C VAL A 117 -11.52 -11.60 11.45
N PRO A 118 -12.63 -10.91 11.13
CA PRO A 118 -12.72 -10.07 9.95
C PRO A 118 -11.76 -8.87 10.06
N ASN A 119 -11.07 -8.54 8.96
CA ASN A 119 -10.12 -7.43 8.92
C ASN A 119 -9.85 -6.97 7.47
N PHE A 120 -9.12 -5.86 7.30
CA PHE A 120 -8.80 -5.29 5.98
C PHE A 120 -7.53 -5.86 5.35
N TYR A 121 -6.86 -6.78 6.05
CA TYR A 121 -5.55 -7.30 5.67
C TYR A 121 -5.60 -8.77 5.25
N LEU A 122 -6.18 -9.64 6.08
CA LEU A 122 -6.31 -11.08 5.85
C LEU A 122 -7.75 -11.50 6.15
N MET A 123 -8.55 -11.63 5.11
CA MET A 123 -9.99 -11.96 5.23
C MET A 123 -10.26 -13.15 6.13
N GLU A 124 -11.34 -13.07 6.89
CA GLU A 124 -11.81 -14.18 7.71
C GLU A 124 -12.22 -15.36 6.83
N GLN A 125 -11.46 -16.43 6.92
CA GLN A 125 -11.70 -17.73 6.27
C GLN A 125 -11.18 -18.84 7.17
N PRO A 126 -11.67 -20.10 7.04
CA PRO A 126 -11.17 -21.20 7.84
C PRO A 126 -9.65 -21.36 7.69
N PRO A 127 -8.90 -21.48 8.81
CA PRO A 127 -7.45 -21.65 8.74
C PRO A 127 -7.12 -23.06 8.22
N PHE A 128 -6.02 -23.15 7.49
CA PHE A 128 -5.46 -24.42 6.99
C PHE A 128 -3.97 -24.30 6.73
N PHE A 129 -3.32 -25.45 6.66
CA PHE A 129 -1.93 -25.60 6.23
C PHE A 129 -1.78 -26.81 5.31
N LYS A 130 -1.13 -26.62 4.15
CA LYS A 130 -0.82 -27.67 3.19
C LYS A 130 0.60 -27.46 2.69
N ALA A 131 1.49 -28.42 2.90
CA ALA A 131 2.91 -28.26 2.57
C ALA A 131 3.58 -29.61 2.25
N GLU A 132 4.57 -29.52 1.35
CA GLU A 132 5.51 -30.63 1.07
C GLU A 132 6.92 -30.08 0.78
N VAL A 133 7.91 -30.81 1.27
CA VAL A 133 9.31 -30.59 0.92
C VAL A 133 9.66 -31.50 -0.23
N VAL A 134 10.11 -30.93 -1.35
CA VAL A 134 10.44 -31.66 -2.58
C VAL A 134 11.93 -31.48 -2.88
N CYS A 135 12.59 -32.58 -3.28
CA CYS A 135 13.95 -32.54 -3.71
C CYS A 135 14.17 -33.46 -4.91
N GLY A 136 14.60 -32.92 -6.05
CA GLY A 136 14.82 -33.69 -7.28
C GLY A 136 13.56 -34.43 -7.81
N GLY A 137 12.35 -33.96 -7.46
CA GLY A 137 11.09 -34.62 -7.78
C GLY A 137 10.55 -35.54 -6.66
N ASP A 138 11.36 -35.92 -5.69
CA ASP A 138 10.93 -36.77 -4.57
C ASP A 138 10.37 -35.93 -3.43
N VAL A 139 9.22 -36.34 -2.86
CA VAL A 139 8.65 -35.75 -1.65
C VAL A 139 9.39 -36.31 -0.42
N ARG A 140 10.03 -35.42 0.35
CA ARG A 140 10.79 -35.75 1.57
C ARG A 140 9.95 -35.65 2.84
N ALA A 141 9.01 -34.68 2.86
CA ALA A 141 8.05 -34.49 3.94
C ALA A 141 6.75 -33.92 3.38
N ALA A 142 5.61 -34.33 3.93
CA ALA A 142 4.32 -33.80 3.51
C ALA A 142 3.35 -33.71 4.69
N THR A 143 2.43 -32.73 4.66
CA THR A 143 1.29 -32.67 5.58
C THR A 143 0.29 -33.78 5.27
N LYS A 144 -0.11 -34.52 6.30
CA LYS A 144 -1.18 -35.56 6.25
C LYS A 144 -1.91 -35.58 7.56
N ARG A 145 -3.16 -36.00 7.53
CA ARG A 145 -3.98 -36.18 8.76
C ARG A 145 -3.39 -37.25 9.68
N THR A 146 -2.90 -38.32 9.11
CA THR A 146 -2.26 -39.43 9.82
C THR A 146 -1.00 -39.88 9.09
N GLY A 147 0.06 -40.19 9.84
CA GLY A 147 1.33 -40.71 9.27
C GLY A 147 2.11 -39.71 8.44
N GLY A 148 1.80 -38.42 8.51
CA GLY A 148 2.57 -37.36 7.89
C GLY A 148 3.83 -37.00 8.67
N ALA A 149 4.76 -36.31 8.02
CA ALA A 149 6.02 -35.86 8.64
C ALA A 149 5.84 -34.66 9.57
N PHE A 150 4.79 -33.87 9.39
CA PHE A 150 4.54 -32.65 10.15
C PHE A 150 3.81 -32.92 11.46
N ALA A 151 4.42 -32.56 12.60
CA ALA A 151 3.81 -32.52 13.92
C ALA A 151 3.43 -31.08 14.26
N ALA A 152 2.21 -30.89 14.82
CA ALA A 152 1.71 -29.56 15.18
C ALA A 152 1.77 -29.34 16.70
N THR A 153 2.16 -28.14 17.12
CA THR A 153 2.20 -27.72 18.53
C THR A 153 1.76 -26.26 18.66
N ARG A 154 1.09 -25.91 19.78
CA ARG A 154 0.76 -24.52 20.09
C ARG A 154 2.00 -23.75 20.56
N GLN A 155 2.15 -22.51 20.11
CA GLN A 155 3.25 -21.63 20.52
C GLN A 155 2.88 -20.80 21.76
N PRO A 156 3.89 -20.23 22.48
CA PRO A 156 3.69 -19.54 23.78
C PRO A 156 3.17 -18.11 23.61
N ARG A 157 2.31 -17.86 22.63
CA ARG A 157 1.63 -16.58 22.41
C ARG A 157 0.49 -16.43 23.41
N VAL A 158 0.37 -15.24 24.00
CA VAL A 158 -0.81 -14.91 24.83
C VAL A 158 -2.00 -14.77 23.89
N GLN A 159 -3.02 -15.58 24.11
CA GLN A 159 -4.14 -15.67 23.17
C GLN A 159 -5.11 -14.51 23.30
N LYS A 160 -5.57 -14.24 24.54
CA LYS A 160 -6.59 -13.21 24.79
C LYS A 160 -5.95 -11.86 25.02
N VAL A 161 -5.58 -11.22 23.92
CA VAL A 161 -5.09 -9.84 23.83
C VAL A 161 -6.02 -9.00 22.97
N PRO A 162 -5.98 -7.65 23.02
CA PRO A 162 -6.78 -6.80 22.15
C PRO A 162 -6.37 -6.97 20.69
N ARG A 163 -7.27 -6.59 19.78
CA ARG A 163 -6.89 -6.35 18.37
C ARG A 163 -5.82 -5.27 18.30
N TYR A 164 -4.91 -5.39 17.32
CA TYR A 164 -3.92 -4.33 17.04
C TYR A 164 -4.61 -3.02 16.62
N SER A 165 -5.59 -3.13 15.73
CA SER A 165 -6.52 -2.07 15.34
C SER A 165 -7.84 -2.69 14.89
N PHE A 166 -8.84 -1.89 14.60
CA PHE A 166 -10.10 -2.43 14.05
C PHE A 166 -9.93 -2.98 12.62
N GLN A 167 -8.92 -2.53 11.87
CA GLN A 167 -8.63 -3.02 10.52
C GLN A 167 -7.71 -4.24 10.50
N ARG A 168 -6.95 -4.52 11.58
CA ARG A 168 -5.96 -5.60 11.62
C ARG A 168 -6.33 -6.68 12.64
N THR A 169 -5.48 -7.68 12.75
CA THR A 169 -5.62 -8.81 13.67
C THR A 169 -5.23 -8.45 15.11
N PHE A 170 -4.58 -9.30 15.87
CA PHE A 170 -4.31 -9.13 17.30
C PHE A 170 -2.93 -8.50 17.55
N ALA A 171 -2.81 -7.77 18.66
CA ALA A 171 -1.52 -7.39 19.24
C ALA A 171 -0.70 -8.63 19.61
N GLU A 172 0.60 -8.46 19.78
CA GLU A 172 1.50 -9.59 20.12
C GLU A 172 1.97 -9.51 21.57
N ALA A 173 1.81 -10.64 22.28
CA ALA A 173 2.39 -10.86 23.61
C ALA A 173 2.82 -12.32 23.74
N TYR A 174 3.91 -12.57 24.44
CA TYR A 174 4.52 -13.89 24.59
C TYR A 174 4.92 -14.17 26.04
N ARG A 175 4.77 -15.44 26.47
CA ARG A 175 5.27 -15.95 27.76
C ARG A 175 6.42 -16.92 27.49
N LEU A 176 7.63 -16.55 27.90
CA LEU A 176 8.86 -17.29 27.59
C LEU A 176 9.51 -17.85 28.85
N PRO A 177 10.17 -19.03 28.74
CA PRO A 177 10.31 -19.87 27.56
C PRO A 177 9.01 -20.62 27.18
N ALA A 178 8.94 -21.06 25.94
CA ALA A 178 7.94 -22.07 25.56
C ALA A 178 8.14 -23.37 26.38
N PRO A 179 7.08 -24.15 26.62
CA PRO A 179 7.25 -25.47 27.21
C PRO A 179 8.27 -26.31 26.42
N VAL A 180 9.17 -26.99 27.14
CA VAL A 180 10.23 -27.81 26.51
C VAL A 180 9.62 -28.94 25.66
N HIS A 181 8.49 -29.49 26.11
CA HIS A 181 7.74 -30.55 25.42
C HIS A 181 6.26 -30.12 25.28
N PRO A 182 5.94 -29.22 24.34
CA PRO A 182 4.54 -28.88 24.13
C PRO A 182 3.76 -30.09 23.64
N PRO A 183 2.51 -30.31 24.11
CA PRO A 183 1.70 -31.44 23.65
C PRO A 183 1.49 -31.36 22.14
N ALA A 184 1.68 -32.49 21.47
CA ALA A 184 1.37 -32.62 20.06
C ALA A 184 -0.15 -32.53 19.85
N LEU A 185 -0.56 -31.77 18.84
CA LEU A 185 -1.97 -31.58 18.46
C LEU A 185 -2.32 -32.58 17.36
N ALA A 186 -3.47 -33.26 17.53
CA ALA A 186 -4.00 -34.11 16.48
C ALA A 186 -4.42 -33.25 15.26
N LEU A 187 -4.11 -33.70 14.05
CA LEU A 187 -4.47 -33.03 12.82
C LEU A 187 -5.82 -33.56 12.28
N ALA A 188 -6.69 -32.66 11.86
CA ALA A 188 -7.93 -32.94 11.14
C ALA A 188 -7.83 -32.43 9.70
N ALA A 189 -8.71 -32.92 8.83
CA ALA A 189 -8.88 -32.38 7.48
C ALA A 189 -9.34 -30.92 7.56
N ALA A 190 -8.70 -30.06 6.80
CA ALA A 190 -9.14 -28.69 6.54
C ALA A 190 -9.69 -28.57 5.09
N PRO A 191 -10.42 -27.49 4.77
CA PRO A 191 -10.90 -27.26 3.41
C PRO A 191 -9.77 -27.31 2.37
N GLU A 192 -10.02 -27.96 1.24
CA GLU A 192 -9.04 -27.96 0.14
C GLU A 192 -9.06 -26.60 -0.59
N PRO A 193 -7.93 -25.89 -0.65
CA PRO A 193 -7.87 -24.55 -1.23
C PRO A 193 -8.00 -24.54 -2.75
N ALA A 194 -8.74 -23.57 -3.30
CA ALA A 194 -8.69 -23.30 -4.73
C ALA A 194 -7.40 -22.49 -5.03
N LEU A 195 -6.44 -23.12 -5.73
CA LEU A 195 -5.15 -22.54 -5.98
C LEU A 195 -5.14 -21.67 -7.24
N ILE A 196 -4.46 -20.50 -7.15
CA ILE A 196 -4.16 -19.62 -8.28
C ILE A 196 -2.66 -19.31 -8.30
N ALA A 197 -2.15 -18.87 -9.45
CA ALA A 197 -0.72 -18.51 -9.56
C ALA A 197 -0.33 -17.38 -8.61
N ARG A 198 0.85 -17.48 -7.98
CA ARG A 198 1.33 -16.45 -7.05
C ARG A 198 1.47 -15.09 -7.73
N ARG A 199 2.15 -14.98 -8.85
CA ARG A 199 2.48 -13.77 -9.63
C ARG A 199 3.20 -12.67 -8.85
N ALA A 200 2.76 -12.32 -7.65
CA ALA A 200 3.42 -11.33 -6.80
C ALA A 200 4.88 -11.75 -6.51
N PRO A 201 5.84 -10.82 -6.49
CA PRO A 201 7.23 -11.12 -6.17
C PRO A 201 7.34 -11.66 -4.74
N TYR A 202 8.41 -12.45 -4.48
CA TYR A 202 8.76 -12.79 -3.10
C TYR A 202 9.35 -11.56 -2.41
N PRO A 203 8.94 -11.28 -1.17
CA PRO A 203 9.48 -10.14 -0.43
C PRO A 203 10.97 -10.29 -0.15
N ASP A 204 11.61 -9.15 0.03
CA ASP A 204 12.96 -9.05 0.52
C ASP A 204 12.94 -8.95 2.05
N PHE A 205 13.88 -9.65 2.68
CA PHE A 205 14.03 -9.75 4.12
C PHE A 205 15.42 -9.29 4.56
N GLU A 206 15.93 -8.21 4.00
CA GLU A 206 17.21 -7.62 4.42
C GLU A 206 17.18 -7.30 5.91
N VAL A 207 18.31 -7.50 6.56
CA VAL A 207 18.45 -7.25 7.99
C VAL A 207 19.34 -6.04 8.21
N ASN A 208 18.80 -4.99 8.85
CA ASN A 208 19.60 -4.00 9.54
C ASN A 208 20.07 -4.64 10.85
N PRO A 209 21.36 -4.98 10.99
CA PRO A 209 21.85 -5.76 12.12
C PRO A 209 21.99 -4.95 13.40
N ARG A 210 21.89 -3.62 13.32
CA ARG A 210 22.08 -2.73 14.48
C ARG A 210 21.30 -1.42 14.32
N MET A 211 20.31 -1.27 15.18
CA MET A 211 19.63 0.01 15.37
C MET A 211 20.46 0.89 16.32
N ALA A 212 20.52 2.20 16.03
CA ALA A 212 21.33 3.13 16.83
C ALA A 212 20.59 3.60 18.10
N PRO A 213 21.20 3.61 19.29
CA PRO A 213 20.58 4.17 20.49
C PRO A 213 20.47 5.69 20.37
N VAL A 214 19.31 6.24 20.73
CA VAL A 214 18.97 7.67 20.65
C VAL A 214 18.92 8.32 22.01
N SER A 215 18.19 7.71 22.94
CA SER A 215 17.96 8.29 24.28
C SER A 215 17.64 7.22 25.32
N PHE A 216 17.83 7.61 26.60
CA PHE A 216 17.47 6.83 27.77
C PHE A 216 16.53 7.65 28.66
N ALA A 217 15.65 6.96 29.39
CA ALA A 217 14.68 7.57 30.29
C ALA A 217 14.39 6.62 31.48
N ASN A 218 13.74 7.15 32.50
CA ASN A 218 13.06 6.33 33.50
C ASN A 218 11.63 6.06 33.04
N VAL A 219 11.11 4.85 33.27
CA VAL A 219 9.72 4.49 33.01
C VAL A 219 9.03 3.93 34.22
N ARG A 220 7.79 4.33 34.50
CA ARG A 220 6.96 3.75 35.54
C ARG A 220 5.59 3.37 35.00
N TYR A 221 5.01 2.34 35.55
CA TYR A 221 3.60 2.04 35.35
C TYR A 221 2.74 2.94 36.23
N ASP A 222 1.78 3.62 35.65
CA ASP A 222 0.88 4.54 36.35
C ASP A 222 -0.58 4.14 36.07
N GLU A 223 -1.22 3.50 37.03
CA GLU A 223 -2.61 3.07 36.94
C GLU A 223 -3.59 4.24 36.73
N THR A 224 -3.22 5.45 37.15
CA THR A 224 -4.04 6.66 37.06
C THR A 224 -3.90 7.37 35.72
N ALA A 225 -2.90 6.99 34.91
CA ALA A 225 -2.70 7.58 33.59
C ALA A 225 -3.93 7.37 32.70
N SER A 226 -4.37 8.47 32.05
CA SER A 226 -5.50 8.43 31.12
C SER A 226 -5.22 7.48 29.96
N VAL A 227 -6.17 6.60 29.68
CA VAL A 227 -6.12 5.67 28.54
C VAL A 227 -7.22 5.99 27.55
N HIS A 228 -6.92 5.81 26.27
CA HIS A 228 -7.88 5.87 25.19
C HIS A 228 -8.35 4.45 24.86
N ALA A 229 -9.66 4.23 24.88
CA ALA A 229 -10.28 2.99 24.43
C ALA A 229 -10.87 3.21 23.03
N ASP A 230 -10.21 2.66 22.03
CA ASP A 230 -10.64 2.72 20.64
C ASP A 230 -11.68 1.63 20.27
N ARG A 231 -12.03 1.55 19.00
CA ARG A 231 -12.96 0.53 18.49
C ARG A 231 -12.45 -0.90 18.69
N ALA A 232 -11.14 -1.13 18.67
CA ALA A 232 -10.56 -2.47 18.88
C ALA A 232 -10.74 -2.98 20.32
N LEU A 233 -10.96 -2.07 21.28
CA LEU A 233 -11.24 -2.39 22.68
C LEU A 233 -12.73 -2.33 23.02
N THR A 234 -13.51 -1.45 22.38
CA THR A 234 -14.90 -1.17 22.77
C THR A 234 -15.93 -1.99 21.99
N LEU A 235 -15.62 -2.44 20.77
CA LEU A 235 -16.55 -3.21 19.93
C LEU A 235 -16.63 -4.71 20.26
N PRO A 236 -15.54 -5.41 20.71
CA PRO A 236 -15.64 -6.83 21.03
C PRO A 236 -16.70 -7.12 22.11
N GLY A 237 -17.56 -8.07 21.84
CA GLY A 237 -18.67 -8.43 22.74
C GLY A 237 -19.88 -7.48 22.74
N THR A 238 -19.76 -6.28 22.11
CA THR A 238 -20.86 -5.30 22.01
C THR A 238 -21.39 -5.15 20.59
N SER A 239 -20.57 -5.42 19.57
CA SER A 239 -20.94 -5.37 18.15
C SER A 239 -21.03 -6.77 17.56
N PRO A 240 -22.12 -7.14 16.88
CA PRO A 240 -22.24 -8.45 16.23
C PRO A 240 -21.35 -8.58 14.98
N THR A 241 -20.85 -7.47 14.44
CA THR A 241 -20.04 -7.45 13.23
C THR A 241 -18.54 -7.37 13.49
N PHE A 242 -18.13 -7.17 14.75
CA PHE A 242 -16.74 -7.03 15.14
C PHE A 242 -16.31 -8.14 16.10
N LYS A 243 -15.52 -9.09 15.59
CA LYS A 243 -14.93 -10.17 16.41
C LYS A 243 -13.65 -9.72 17.10
N GLY A 244 -13.47 -10.19 18.33
CA GLY A 244 -12.33 -9.96 19.20
C GLY A 244 -12.66 -10.42 20.60
N PHE A 245 -11.69 -10.38 21.51
CA PHE A 245 -11.94 -10.71 22.92
C PHE A 245 -12.51 -9.49 23.64
N PRO A 246 -13.62 -9.63 24.38
CA PRO A 246 -14.15 -8.58 25.24
C PRO A 246 -13.11 -8.11 26.24
N LEU A 247 -13.15 -6.83 26.61
CA LEU A 247 -12.18 -6.22 27.54
C LEU A 247 -12.04 -7.00 28.88
N ALA A 248 -13.15 -7.54 29.40
CA ALA A 248 -13.17 -8.33 30.62
C ALA A 248 -12.48 -9.71 30.49
N ASP A 249 -12.36 -10.24 29.28
CA ASP A 249 -11.82 -11.57 29.02
C ASP A 249 -10.34 -11.54 28.64
N LEU A 250 -9.73 -10.35 28.51
CA LEU A 250 -8.33 -10.21 28.15
C LEU A 250 -7.40 -10.78 29.23
N GLU A 251 -6.51 -11.70 28.83
CA GLU A 251 -5.41 -12.15 29.68
C GLU A 251 -4.34 -11.06 29.88
N LEU A 252 -4.16 -10.22 28.86
CA LEU A 252 -3.28 -9.07 28.90
C LEU A 252 -3.84 -7.95 28.01
N ASN A 253 -4.13 -6.82 28.60
CA ASN A 253 -4.47 -5.62 27.84
C ASN A 253 -3.19 -4.87 27.44
N VAL A 254 -2.59 -5.27 26.31
CA VAL A 254 -1.36 -4.67 25.77
C VAL A 254 -1.53 -3.17 25.53
N SER A 255 -2.70 -2.74 25.04
CA SER A 255 -2.99 -1.32 24.77
C SER A 255 -2.97 -0.48 26.05
N TYR A 256 -3.66 -0.90 27.11
CA TYR A 256 -3.65 -0.16 28.37
C TYR A 256 -2.30 -0.22 29.07
N LEU A 257 -1.62 -1.38 29.01
CA LEU A 257 -0.24 -1.49 29.52
C LEU A 257 0.66 -0.43 28.87
N ALA A 258 0.71 -0.39 27.54
CA ALA A 258 1.55 0.57 26.80
C ALA A 258 1.19 2.03 27.10
N GLN A 259 -0.09 2.38 27.17
CA GLN A 259 -0.55 3.74 27.47
C GLN A 259 -0.24 4.20 28.89
N ARG A 260 -0.19 3.26 29.87
CA ARG A 260 0.10 3.55 31.28
C ARG A 260 1.59 3.56 31.62
N LEU A 261 2.47 3.25 30.67
CA LEU A 261 3.90 3.45 30.85
C LEU A 261 4.24 4.92 30.63
N VAL A 262 4.71 5.60 31.68
CA VAL A 262 5.02 7.04 31.69
C VAL A 262 6.51 7.24 31.86
N CYS A 263 7.15 7.97 30.96
CA CYS A 263 8.57 8.29 30.99
C CYS A 263 8.84 9.60 31.75
N SER A 264 10.00 9.66 32.39
CA SER A 264 10.60 10.85 32.98
C SER A 264 12.11 10.88 32.72
N ASP A 265 12.73 12.03 32.95
CA ASP A 265 14.19 12.20 32.98
C ASP A 265 14.89 11.71 31.67
N ARG A 266 14.25 11.94 30.52
CA ARG A 266 14.80 11.55 29.24
C ARG A 266 16.06 12.36 28.90
N ARG A 267 17.11 11.65 28.52
CA ARG A 267 18.38 12.24 28.10
C ARG A 267 18.86 11.62 26.77
N PRO A 268 19.61 12.35 25.95
CA PRO A 268 20.27 11.77 24.78
C PRO A 268 21.26 10.67 25.15
N ALA A 269 21.47 9.73 24.25
CA ALA A 269 22.52 8.74 24.35
C ALA A 269 23.90 9.41 24.23
N THR A 270 24.83 9.07 25.13
CA THR A 270 26.23 9.48 25.06
C THR A 270 26.95 8.76 23.91
N ASP A 271 28.11 9.26 23.50
CA ASP A 271 28.88 8.63 22.41
C ASP A 271 29.37 7.22 22.82
N ALA A 272 29.66 6.99 24.10
CA ALA A 272 29.98 5.67 24.64
C ALA A 272 28.79 4.71 24.53
N GLU A 273 27.58 5.17 24.82
CA GLU A 273 26.35 4.38 24.69
C GLU A 273 26.03 4.09 23.22
N LYS A 274 26.22 5.07 22.31
CA LYS A 274 26.08 4.85 20.87
C LYS A 274 27.04 3.81 20.33
N ALA A 275 28.22 3.72 20.89
CA ALA A 275 29.22 2.71 20.52
C ALA A 275 28.97 1.33 21.18
N SER A 276 28.15 1.26 22.25
CA SER A 276 27.90 0.03 22.99
C SER A 276 27.14 -1.01 22.16
N ALA A 277 27.50 -2.28 22.29
CA ALA A 277 26.80 -3.41 21.64
C ALA A 277 25.70 -4.02 22.55
N SER A 278 25.67 -3.66 23.85
CA SER A 278 24.70 -4.20 24.81
C SER A 278 24.39 -3.20 25.93
N PHE A 279 23.22 -3.34 26.52
CA PHE A 279 22.68 -2.42 27.51
C PHE A 279 22.09 -3.21 28.69
N ALA A 280 22.67 -3.03 29.89
CA ALA A 280 22.11 -3.57 31.10
C ALA A 280 20.96 -2.67 31.58
N LEU A 281 19.76 -3.23 31.65
CA LEU A 281 18.54 -2.54 31.98
C LEU A 281 17.86 -3.23 33.18
N ALA A 282 17.46 -2.44 34.17
CA ALA A 282 16.66 -2.90 35.30
C ALA A 282 15.22 -2.39 35.19
N ALA A 283 14.35 -2.90 36.03
CA ALA A 283 12.99 -2.40 36.16
C ALA A 283 12.97 -0.88 36.30
N GLY A 284 12.14 -0.22 35.49
CA GLY A 284 12.04 1.24 35.43
C GLY A 284 12.98 1.90 34.39
N ALA A 285 13.77 1.14 33.64
CA ALA A 285 14.59 1.68 32.55
C ALA A 285 13.84 1.73 31.23
N SER A 286 14.02 2.80 30.45
CA SER A 286 13.51 2.97 29.07
C SER A 286 14.64 3.42 28.15
N MET A 287 14.65 2.96 26.91
CA MET A 287 15.58 3.43 25.89
C MET A 287 14.96 3.44 24.49
N VAL A 288 15.38 4.40 23.67
CA VAL A 288 14.92 4.54 22.27
C VAL A 288 16.06 4.21 21.32
N PHE A 289 15.70 3.47 20.26
CA PHE A 289 16.58 3.18 19.12
C PHE A 289 16.01 3.79 17.83
N ASP A 290 16.90 4.24 16.93
CA ASP A 290 16.60 4.67 15.56
C ASP A 290 17.04 3.59 14.57
N ASN A 291 16.14 3.13 13.72
CA ASN A 291 16.43 2.23 12.60
C ASN A 291 17.10 2.95 11.42
N GLY A 292 17.11 4.29 11.43
CA GLY A 292 17.65 5.14 10.36
C GLY A 292 16.69 5.41 9.20
N LEU A 293 15.65 4.60 9.06
CA LEU A 293 14.63 4.69 8.02
C LEU A 293 13.28 4.28 8.63
N ASN A 294 12.20 4.92 8.20
CA ASN A 294 10.85 4.42 8.45
C ASN A 294 10.62 3.18 7.58
N ASP A 295 10.80 2.00 8.18
CA ASP A 295 10.82 0.72 7.49
C ASP A 295 9.69 -0.19 7.95
N THR A 296 9.28 -1.11 7.09
CA THR A 296 8.28 -2.15 7.38
C THR A 296 8.94 -3.51 7.50
N GLY A 297 8.69 -4.19 8.62
CA GLY A 297 9.28 -5.51 8.86
C GLY A 297 9.18 -5.93 10.34
N PHE A 298 10.13 -6.74 10.75
CA PHE A 298 10.11 -7.46 12.01
C PHE A 298 11.22 -6.93 12.92
N PRO A 299 10.89 -6.15 13.98
CA PRO A 299 11.86 -5.81 15.01
C PRO A 299 12.23 -7.04 15.84
N GLY A 300 13.50 -7.16 16.21
CA GLY A 300 13.99 -8.26 17.03
C GLY A 300 15.20 -7.85 17.83
N LEU A 301 15.50 -8.60 18.87
CA LEU A 301 16.65 -8.39 19.75
C LEU A 301 17.02 -9.67 20.50
N ARG A 302 18.23 -9.64 21.08
CA ARG A 302 18.70 -10.67 22.01
C ARG A 302 18.55 -10.13 23.44
N VAL A 303 17.94 -10.90 24.30
CA VAL A 303 17.71 -10.56 25.71
C VAL A 303 18.37 -11.63 26.60
N GLU A 304 19.34 -11.25 27.43
CA GLU A 304 19.85 -12.07 28.52
C GLU A 304 19.12 -11.65 29.80
N VAL A 305 18.19 -12.48 30.23
CA VAL A 305 17.40 -12.27 31.45
C VAL A 305 18.21 -12.68 32.69
N LYS A 306 18.51 -11.74 33.56
CA LYS A 306 19.18 -11.95 34.87
C LYS A 306 18.18 -12.25 35.95
N LYS A 307 17.04 -11.48 35.96
CA LYS A 307 15.89 -11.73 36.82
C LYS A 307 14.61 -11.76 35.97
N PRO A 308 13.70 -12.71 36.27
CA PRO A 308 12.42 -12.79 35.57
C PRO A 308 11.72 -11.44 35.52
N GLY A 309 11.04 -11.14 34.40
CA GLY A 309 10.43 -9.84 34.25
C GLY A 309 9.73 -9.63 32.92
N ARG A 310 9.25 -8.41 32.69
CA ARG A 310 8.50 -8.00 31.51
C ARG A 310 9.23 -6.92 30.75
N LEU A 311 9.36 -7.14 29.44
CA LEU A 311 9.86 -6.17 28.46
C LEU A 311 8.69 -5.77 27.56
N VAL A 312 8.50 -4.46 27.39
CA VAL A 312 7.56 -3.88 26.41
C VAL A 312 8.37 -3.16 25.35
N LEU A 313 8.09 -3.47 24.10
CA LEU A 313 8.59 -2.74 22.95
C LEU A 313 7.45 -1.89 22.40
N GLN A 314 7.61 -0.57 22.38
CA GLN A 314 6.73 0.37 21.69
C GLN A 314 7.43 0.91 20.45
N PHE A 315 6.69 1.40 19.47
CA PHE A 315 7.28 1.89 18.23
C PHE A 315 6.45 2.98 17.55
N ASP A 316 7.13 3.82 16.79
CA ASP A 316 6.51 4.85 15.96
C ASP A 316 7.35 5.16 14.71
N GLU A 317 6.72 5.80 13.72
CA GLU A 317 7.36 6.30 12.51
C GLU A 317 8.13 7.61 12.78
N VAL A 318 7.74 8.37 13.80
CA VAL A 318 8.35 9.63 14.23
C VAL A 318 8.44 9.71 15.75
N LEU A 319 9.39 10.48 16.28
CA LEU A 319 9.40 10.79 17.71
C LEU A 319 8.38 11.87 18.05
N SER A 320 7.78 11.76 19.24
CA SER A 320 6.99 12.82 19.85
C SER A 320 7.87 14.04 20.18
N ALA A 321 7.24 15.16 20.55
CA ALA A 321 7.98 16.34 21.03
C ALA A 321 8.86 16.04 22.26
N ASN A 322 8.50 15.03 23.07
CA ASN A 322 9.26 14.59 24.23
C ASN A 322 10.32 13.51 23.90
N GLY A 323 10.53 13.19 22.62
CA GLY A 323 11.48 12.18 22.17
C GLY A 323 11.04 10.73 22.41
N GLU A 324 9.75 10.47 22.61
CA GLU A 324 9.18 9.13 22.81
C GLU A 324 8.78 8.48 21.48
N ALA A 325 8.98 7.18 21.35
CA ALA A 325 8.55 6.36 20.21
C ALA A 325 7.26 5.58 20.57
N ARG A 326 6.16 6.29 20.78
CA ARG A 326 4.90 5.73 21.29
C ARG A 326 3.75 5.99 20.31
N GLY A 327 3.73 5.24 19.22
CA GLY A 327 2.73 5.36 18.14
C GLY A 327 1.30 5.22 18.64
N ILE A 328 1.06 4.45 19.70
CA ILE A 328 -0.26 4.31 20.32
C ILE A 328 -0.85 5.66 20.80
N ARG A 329 0.01 6.60 21.21
CA ARG A 329 -0.43 7.95 21.62
C ARG A 329 -0.74 8.86 20.43
N ARG A 330 -0.07 8.63 19.28
CA ARG A 330 -0.27 9.41 18.05
C ARG A 330 -1.49 8.96 17.27
N TYR A 331 -1.59 7.67 16.99
CA TYR A 331 -2.70 7.09 16.22
C TYR A 331 -3.97 6.91 17.03
N LYS A 332 -3.85 6.57 18.31
CA LYS A 332 -4.94 6.27 19.25
C LYS A 332 -5.82 5.06 18.92
N ASP A 333 -5.78 4.54 17.70
CA ASP A 333 -6.56 3.41 17.21
C ASP A 333 -5.71 2.18 16.86
N CYS A 334 -4.39 2.24 17.13
CA CYS A 334 -3.44 1.15 16.88
C CYS A 334 -2.63 0.82 18.12
N CYS A 335 -2.54 -0.45 18.46
CA CYS A 335 -1.72 -0.95 19.57
C CYS A 335 -0.26 -1.14 19.12
N ASN A 336 0.48 -0.03 18.95
CA ASN A 336 1.89 -0.05 18.55
C ASN A 336 2.81 -0.53 19.68
N ALA A 337 2.57 -1.75 20.18
CA ALA A 337 3.34 -2.35 21.26
C ALA A 337 3.38 -3.88 21.13
N LEU A 338 4.51 -4.47 21.58
CA LEU A 338 4.72 -5.90 21.77
C LEU A 338 5.16 -6.16 23.19
N VAL A 339 4.85 -7.34 23.76
CA VAL A 339 5.18 -7.69 25.13
C VAL A 339 5.85 -9.05 25.21
N TRP A 340 6.94 -9.15 25.96
CA TRP A 340 7.57 -10.41 26.31
C TRP A 340 7.66 -10.55 27.84
N ASP A 341 7.05 -11.62 28.35
CA ASP A 341 7.16 -12.05 29.76
C ASP A 341 8.18 -13.17 29.84
N PHE A 342 9.26 -12.95 30.57
CA PHE A 342 10.33 -13.92 30.82
C PHE A 342 10.15 -14.53 32.21
N ALA A 343 9.78 -15.81 32.26
CA ALA A 343 9.50 -16.50 33.52
C ALA A 343 10.76 -17.01 34.26
N VAL A 344 11.87 -17.21 33.52
CA VAL A 344 13.12 -17.72 34.09
C VAL A 344 14.33 -16.97 33.49
N PRO A 345 15.45 -16.90 34.26
CA PRO A 345 16.72 -16.42 33.70
C PRO A 345 17.16 -17.25 32.48
N GLY A 346 17.83 -16.60 31.54
CA GLY A 346 18.31 -17.27 30.33
C GLY A 346 18.56 -16.29 29.20
N VAL A 347 18.95 -16.82 28.05
CA VAL A 347 19.20 -16.05 26.82
C VAL A 347 18.10 -16.35 25.83
N TYR A 348 17.46 -15.29 25.33
CA TYR A 348 16.34 -15.36 24.42
C TYR A 348 16.62 -14.55 23.16
N GLU A 349 16.34 -15.12 21.99
CA GLU A 349 16.19 -14.38 20.72
C GLU A 349 14.69 -14.12 20.53
N VAL A 350 14.31 -12.87 20.45
CA VAL A 350 12.91 -12.47 20.25
C VAL A 350 12.77 -11.64 18.99
N ASP A 351 11.77 -11.97 18.19
CA ASP A 351 11.38 -11.25 16.98
C ASP A 351 9.85 -11.12 16.95
N ALA A 352 9.35 -10.00 16.44
CA ALA A 352 7.93 -9.88 16.11
C ALA A 352 7.53 -10.96 15.08
N PHE A 353 6.29 -11.44 15.18
CA PHE A 353 5.75 -12.38 14.19
C PHE A 353 5.17 -11.65 12.98
N GLU A 354 4.38 -10.59 13.23
CA GLU A 354 3.82 -9.75 12.16
C GLU A 354 4.79 -8.62 11.79
N PRO A 355 4.77 -8.16 10.53
CA PRO A 355 5.54 -6.97 10.16
C PRO A 355 4.83 -5.69 10.61
N TYR A 356 5.60 -4.79 11.19
CA TYR A 356 5.19 -3.47 11.64
C TYR A 356 6.00 -2.38 10.95
N THR A 357 5.49 -1.16 10.92
CA THR A 357 6.16 0.00 10.30
C THR A 357 6.64 0.95 11.38
N MET A 358 7.94 1.27 11.34
CA MET A 358 8.57 2.12 12.33
C MET A 358 9.92 2.66 11.87
N ARG A 359 10.27 3.84 12.36
CA ARG A 359 11.65 4.31 12.38
C ARG A 359 12.24 4.15 13.77
N TYR A 360 11.44 4.39 14.81
CA TYR A 360 11.90 4.39 16.20
C TYR A 360 11.25 3.28 17.01
N VAL A 361 12.08 2.67 17.86
CA VAL A 361 11.68 1.63 18.83
C VAL A 361 12.03 2.10 20.23
N GLU A 362 11.09 2.01 21.16
CA GLU A 362 11.29 2.27 22.58
C GLU A 362 11.13 0.98 23.37
N LEU A 363 12.15 0.61 24.14
CA LEU A 363 12.15 -0.54 25.01
C LEU A 363 11.92 -0.09 26.45
N ASP A 364 10.88 -0.61 27.10
CA ASP A 364 10.51 -0.34 28.48
C ASP A 364 10.66 -1.61 29.32
N VAL A 365 11.56 -1.62 30.30
CA VAL A 365 11.69 -2.71 31.28
C VAL A 365 10.74 -2.46 32.44
N VAL A 366 9.58 -3.14 32.42
CA VAL A 366 8.53 -2.96 33.44
C VAL A 366 8.91 -3.66 34.74
N SER A 367 9.54 -4.82 34.65
CA SER A 367 10.01 -5.59 35.80
C SER A 367 11.20 -6.46 35.40
N GLY A 368 11.98 -6.91 36.43
CA GLY A 368 13.12 -7.77 36.25
C GLY A 368 14.43 -7.04 35.98
N GLU A 369 15.47 -7.78 35.58
CA GLU A 369 16.77 -7.28 35.16
C GLU A 369 17.23 -8.05 33.92
N MET A 370 17.68 -7.34 32.87
CA MET A 370 18.06 -7.94 31.60
C MET A 370 19.18 -7.17 30.93
N VAL A 371 19.94 -7.86 30.05
CA VAL A 371 20.89 -7.24 29.14
C VAL A 371 20.32 -7.38 27.74
N VAL A 372 20.03 -6.24 27.11
CA VAL A 372 19.55 -6.16 25.74
C VAL A 372 20.73 -5.97 24.79
N SER A 373 20.78 -6.73 23.71
CA SER A 373 21.83 -6.65 22.70
C SER A 373 21.29 -6.95 21.30
N ALA A 374 22.08 -6.60 20.30
CA ALA A 374 21.77 -6.82 18.89
C ALA A 374 20.32 -6.44 18.48
N PRO A 375 19.86 -5.20 18.83
CA PRO A 375 18.58 -4.73 18.31
C PRO A 375 18.68 -4.65 16.78
N ARG A 376 17.81 -5.38 16.11
CA ARG A 376 17.84 -5.58 14.66
C ARG A 376 16.47 -5.32 14.07
N PHE A 377 16.46 -5.02 12.78
CA PHE A 377 15.21 -4.89 12.03
C PHE A 377 15.32 -5.71 10.73
N ARG A 378 14.40 -6.64 10.52
CA ARG A 378 14.29 -7.44 9.29
C ARG A 378 13.22 -6.83 8.42
N SER A 379 13.60 -6.24 7.28
CA SER A 379 12.67 -5.62 6.33
C SER A 379 11.68 -6.62 5.71
N TYR A 380 10.54 -6.12 5.25
CA TYR A 380 9.53 -6.84 4.49
C TYR A 380 9.08 -5.96 3.32
N LYS A 381 9.80 -6.05 2.20
CA LYS A 381 9.69 -5.10 1.09
C LYS A 381 9.70 -5.80 -0.27
N ASN A 382 9.14 -5.12 -1.28
CA ASN A 382 9.26 -5.54 -2.67
C ASN A 382 10.70 -5.30 -3.19
N PRO A 383 11.41 -6.33 -3.67
CA PRO A 383 12.79 -6.18 -4.15
C PRO A 383 12.88 -5.63 -5.57
N THR A 384 11.80 -5.69 -6.38
CA THR A 384 11.89 -5.47 -7.84
C THR A 384 12.23 -4.03 -8.19
N ALA A 385 11.82 -3.06 -7.38
CA ALA A 385 12.11 -1.63 -7.58
C ALA A 385 13.53 -1.19 -7.15
N LYS A 386 14.36 -2.08 -6.59
CA LYS A 386 15.72 -1.76 -6.13
C LYS A 386 16.65 -1.23 -7.22
N ARG A 387 16.38 -1.55 -8.49
CA ARG A 387 17.21 -1.16 -9.63
C ARG A 387 16.90 0.22 -10.19
N ALA A 388 15.71 0.77 -9.90
CA ALA A 388 15.36 2.12 -10.31
C ALA A 388 16.24 3.15 -9.58
N ARG A 389 16.83 4.08 -10.32
CA ARG A 389 17.71 5.14 -9.81
C ARG A 389 17.41 6.46 -10.52
N PHE A 390 17.40 7.54 -9.77
CA PHE A 390 17.27 8.89 -10.28
C PHE A 390 18.50 9.71 -9.91
N ARG A 391 18.94 10.56 -10.83
CA ARG A 391 20.11 11.41 -10.66
C ARG A 391 19.76 12.83 -11.08
N ALA A 392 20.11 13.82 -10.28
CA ALA A 392 19.90 15.21 -10.61
C ALA A 392 20.94 16.10 -9.93
N SER A 393 21.17 17.27 -10.47
CA SER A 393 22.05 18.28 -9.84
C SER A 393 21.43 18.89 -8.57
N ASP A 394 20.16 18.67 -8.31
CA ASP A 394 19.46 19.05 -7.07
C ASP A 394 19.29 17.81 -6.18
N PRO A 395 20.01 17.71 -5.04
CA PRO A 395 19.95 16.54 -4.17
C PRO A 395 18.58 16.35 -3.51
N ALA A 396 17.76 17.40 -3.34
CA ALA A 396 16.43 17.27 -2.76
C ALA A 396 15.50 16.45 -3.67
N LEU A 397 15.64 16.57 -5.00
CA LEU A 397 14.86 15.75 -5.95
C LEU A 397 15.27 14.28 -5.89
N VAL A 398 16.57 14.00 -5.70
CA VAL A 398 17.07 12.63 -5.52
C VAL A 398 16.49 12.04 -4.23
N ALA A 399 16.54 12.78 -3.12
CA ALA A 399 15.97 12.36 -1.85
C ALA A 399 14.45 12.07 -1.95
N VAL A 400 13.69 12.89 -2.68
CA VAL A 400 12.25 12.66 -2.91
C VAL A 400 12.03 11.42 -3.78
N PHE A 401 12.83 11.19 -4.83
CA PHE A 401 12.72 9.97 -5.64
C PHE A 401 13.02 8.72 -4.82
N ASP A 402 14.10 8.75 -4.04
CA ASP A 402 14.48 7.61 -3.18
C ASP A 402 13.40 7.33 -2.12
N ALA A 403 12.83 8.37 -1.51
CA ALA A 403 11.72 8.23 -0.59
C ALA A 403 10.45 7.69 -1.27
N ALA A 404 10.14 8.12 -2.49
CA ALA A 404 9.01 7.59 -3.28
C ALA A 404 9.21 6.11 -3.63
N ASN A 405 10.43 5.73 -4.04
CA ASN A 405 10.79 4.35 -4.33
C ASN A 405 10.71 3.47 -3.06
N GLU A 406 11.23 3.95 -1.94
CA GLU A 406 11.16 3.23 -0.67
C GLU A 406 9.72 3.08 -0.19
N THR A 407 8.89 4.12 -0.33
CA THR A 407 7.44 4.07 -0.09
C THR A 407 6.78 3.01 -0.95
N PHE A 408 7.07 2.97 -2.25
CA PHE A 408 6.55 1.94 -3.14
C PHE A 408 6.95 0.53 -2.68
N ARG A 409 8.22 0.30 -2.38
CA ARG A 409 8.74 -1.02 -1.98
C ARG A 409 8.02 -1.59 -0.75
N GLN A 410 7.65 -0.73 0.20
CA GLN A 410 6.98 -1.13 1.43
C GLN A 410 5.48 -1.32 1.26
N ASN A 411 4.85 -0.66 0.30
CA ASN A 411 3.41 -0.69 0.07
C ASN A 411 2.97 -1.58 -1.11
N ALA A 412 3.91 -2.17 -1.84
CA ALA A 412 3.63 -2.95 -3.03
C ALA A 412 4.26 -4.35 -2.95
N VAL A 413 3.98 -5.09 -1.86
CA VAL A 413 4.60 -6.40 -1.60
C VAL A 413 3.84 -7.52 -2.32
N ASP A 414 2.52 -7.56 -2.17
CA ASP A 414 1.63 -8.58 -2.72
C ASP A 414 0.32 -8.02 -3.29
N VAL A 415 -0.07 -6.83 -2.84
CA VAL A 415 -1.11 -5.96 -3.40
C VAL A 415 -0.63 -4.52 -3.28
N PHE A 416 -1.31 -3.57 -3.93
CA PHE A 416 -1.10 -2.14 -3.68
C PHE A 416 -1.78 -1.77 -2.36
N MET A 417 -1.00 -1.55 -1.31
CA MET A 417 -1.51 -1.13 -0.01
C MET A 417 -1.57 0.40 0.08
N ASP A 418 -2.52 0.90 0.89
CA ASP A 418 -2.56 2.29 1.30
C ASP A 418 -1.35 2.65 2.16
N CYS A 419 -1.23 1.96 3.29
CA CYS A 419 -0.11 2.10 4.22
C CYS A 419 0.33 0.75 4.78
N PRO A 420 1.62 0.57 5.10
CA PRO A 420 2.11 -0.68 5.65
C PRO A 420 1.95 -0.73 7.18
N SER A 421 1.55 0.39 7.81
CA SER A 421 1.44 0.55 9.27
C SER A 421 0.08 0.13 9.83
N ARG A 422 -0.96 0.97 9.69
CA ARG A 422 -2.25 0.81 10.38
C ARG A 422 -3.14 -0.28 9.78
N GLU A 423 -3.22 -0.35 8.44
CA GLU A 423 -4.27 -1.06 7.71
C GLU A 423 -3.73 -2.19 6.84
N ARG A 424 -2.74 -1.92 6.00
CA ARG A 424 -2.18 -2.83 4.99
C ARG A 424 -3.23 -3.29 3.97
N ALA A 425 -4.18 -2.42 3.66
CA ALA A 425 -5.34 -2.71 2.84
C ALA A 425 -5.11 -2.34 1.36
N GLY A 426 -5.73 -3.10 0.46
CA GLY A 426 -5.67 -2.86 -0.99
C GLY A 426 -6.73 -1.85 -1.44
N TRP A 427 -6.57 -0.56 -1.12
CA TRP A 427 -7.53 0.48 -1.43
C TRP A 427 -7.60 0.79 -2.93
N ASN A 428 -8.81 0.82 -3.49
CA ASN A 428 -9.00 0.91 -4.94
C ASN A 428 -8.57 2.25 -5.54
N CYS A 429 -8.77 3.36 -4.84
CA CYS A 429 -8.32 4.67 -5.32
C CYS A 429 -6.81 4.79 -5.30
N ASP A 430 -6.17 4.26 -4.26
CA ASP A 430 -4.72 4.28 -4.07
C ASP A 430 -4.01 3.56 -5.23
N ALA A 431 -4.59 2.48 -5.73
CA ALA A 431 -4.07 1.74 -6.86
C ALA A 431 -3.90 2.60 -8.11
N TYR A 432 -4.82 3.54 -8.40
CA TYR A 432 -4.75 4.45 -9.54
C TYR A 432 -3.46 5.28 -9.58
N PHE A 433 -2.90 5.63 -8.42
CA PHE A 433 -1.64 6.36 -8.30
C PHE A 433 -0.44 5.44 -8.14
N THR A 434 -0.60 4.28 -7.47
CA THR A 434 0.49 3.34 -7.20
C THR A 434 0.87 2.52 -8.44
N ALA A 435 -0.09 2.17 -9.29
CA ALA A 435 0.14 1.32 -10.47
C ALA A 435 1.10 1.94 -11.50
N PRO A 436 1.00 3.24 -11.88
CA PRO A 436 2.01 3.87 -12.72
C PRO A 436 3.41 3.87 -12.11
N ALA A 437 3.51 4.05 -10.79
CA ALA A 437 4.78 3.95 -10.07
C ALA A 437 5.31 2.50 -10.10
N SER A 438 4.45 1.50 -9.98
CA SER A 438 4.81 0.08 -10.12
C SER A 438 5.46 -0.18 -11.48
N THR A 439 4.79 0.18 -12.56
CA THR A 439 5.31 0.00 -13.93
C THR A 439 6.66 0.70 -14.11
N LEU A 440 6.77 1.96 -13.67
CA LEU A 440 8.01 2.74 -13.79
C LEU A 440 9.17 2.11 -13.02
N LEU A 441 8.94 1.76 -11.75
CA LEU A 441 9.98 1.36 -10.81
C LEU A 441 10.39 -0.11 -10.95
N THR A 442 9.49 -0.97 -11.42
CA THR A 442 9.73 -2.43 -11.53
C THR A 442 9.96 -2.89 -12.97
N GLY A 443 9.42 -2.18 -13.95
CA GLY A 443 9.45 -2.57 -15.36
C GLY A 443 8.52 -3.73 -15.71
N ASP A 444 7.58 -4.10 -14.82
CA ASP A 444 6.61 -5.17 -15.07
C ASP A 444 5.21 -4.81 -14.56
N PHE A 445 4.23 -5.66 -14.89
CA PHE A 445 2.80 -5.46 -14.56
C PHE A 445 2.27 -6.55 -13.62
N ALA A 446 3.13 -7.40 -13.06
CA ALA A 446 2.70 -8.59 -12.32
C ALA A 446 1.84 -8.23 -11.11
N LEU A 447 2.23 -7.22 -10.34
CA LEU A 447 1.52 -6.82 -9.15
C LEU A 447 0.20 -6.08 -9.47
N GLU A 448 0.20 -5.25 -10.51
CA GLU A 448 -1.01 -4.59 -11.00
C GLU A 448 -2.03 -5.63 -11.49
N ARG A 449 -1.56 -6.65 -12.23
CA ARG A 449 -2.40 -7.78 -12.62
C ARG A 449 -2.98 -8.54 -11.41
N VAL A 450 -2.19 -8.75 -10.35
CA VAL A 450 -2.67 -9.37 -9.09
C VAL A 450 -3.80 -8.54 -8.49
N PHE A 451 -3.65 -7.22 -8.48
CA PHE A 451 -4.66 -6.32 -7.95
C PHE A 451 -5.99 -6.43 -8.72
N GLU A 452 -5.95 -6.32 -10.04
CA GLU A 452 -7.12 -6.46 -10.92
C GLU A 452 -7.73 -7.88 -10.84
N GLU A 453 -6.90 -8.93 -10.83
CA GLU A 453 -7.32 -10.34 -10.72
C GLU A 453 -8.05 -10.61 -9.41
N ASN A 454 -7.61 -10.02 -8.29
CA ASN A 454 -8.29 -10.14 -7.01
C ASN A 454 -9.73 -9.61 -7.09
N LEU A 455 -9.96 -8.51 -7.78
CA LEU A 455 -11.31 -7.96 -7.96
C LEU A 455 -12.13 -8.71 -9.03
N ALA A 456 -11.50 -9.38 -9.98
CA ALA A 456 -12.17 -10.13 -11.05
C ALA A 456 -12.69 -11.51 -10.60
N LEU A 457 -11.92 -12.25 -9.79
CA LEU A 457 -12.16 -13.67 -9.50
C LEU A 457 -13.36 -13.98 -8.60
N PRO A 458 -13.66 -13.25 -7.50
CA PRO A 458 -14.76 -13.60 -6.63
C PRO A 458 -16.10 -13.57 -7.37
N PRO A 459 -17.01 -14.53 -7.16
CA PRO A 459 -18.33 -14.50 -7.79
C PRO A 459 -19.18 -13.33 -7.27
N ALA A 460 -18.99 -12.93 -6.02
CA ALA A 460 -19.63 -11.80 -5.35
C ALA A 460 -18.72 -11.28 -4.23
N PHE A 461 -19.02 -10.12 -3.71
CA PHE A 461 -18.41 -9.59 -2.48
C PHE A 461 -19.42 -9.74 -1.35
N ASP A 462 -18.97 -10.30 -0.22
CA ASP A 462 -19.82 -10.46 0.95
C ASP A 462 -20.00 -9.12 1.67
N ASP A 463 -21.12 -9.02 2.40
CA ASP A 463 -21.41 -7.93 3.32
C ASP A 463 -21.55 -6.52 2.73
N ILE A 464 -21.50 -6.35 1.42
CA ILE A 464 -21.77 -5.05 0.74
C ILE A 464 -23.01 -5.12 -0.15
N ALA A 465 -23.57 -3.98 -0.54
CA ALA A 465 -24.76 -3.90 -1.36
C ALA A 465 -24.55 -4.60 -2.73
N PRO A 466 -25.51 -5.38 -3.24
CA PRO A 466 -25.40 -6.04 -4.53
C PRO A 466 -25.11 -5.03 -5.67
N GLY A 467 -24.00 -5.21 -6.35
CA GLY A 467 -23.52 -4.34 -7.42
C GLY A 467 -22.54 -3.25 -6.95
N ALA A 468 -22.44 -2.96 -5.66
CA ALA A 468 -21.35 -2.13 -5.15
C ALA A 468 -19.99 -2.84 -5.27
N LEU A 469 -18.91 -2.06 -5.30
CA LEU A 469 -17.54 -2.56 -5.19
C LEU A 469 -17.02 -2.34 -3.76
N PRO A 470 -16.16 -3.23 -3.24
CA PRO A 470 -15.48 -2.99 -1.98
C PRO A 470 -14.60 -1.73 -2.09
N MET A 471 -14.42 -1.02 -0.99
CA MET A 471 -13.53 0.15 -0.97
C MET A 471 -12.05 -0.25 -1.02
N CYS A 472 -11.72 -1.40 -0.44
CA CYS A 472 -10.41 -2.05 -0.49
C CYS A 472 -10.58 -3.57 -0.61
N TYR A 473 -9.61 -4.25 -1.26
CA TYR A 473 -9.70 -5.69 -1.44
C TYR A 473 -8.30 -6.31 -1.70
N PRO A 474 -7.99 -7.52 -1.17
CA PRO A 474 -8.81 -8.44 -0.36
C PRO A 474 -9.03 -7.96 1.08
N SER A 475 -10.27 -7.86 1.52
CA SER A 475 -10.63 -7.39 2.86
C SER A 475 -12.08 -7.78 3.21
N ASP A 476 -12.40 -7.79 4.51
CA ASP A 476 -13.75 -7.98 5.01
C ASP A 476 -14.46 -6.63 5.21
N HIS A 477 -15.78 -6.60 4.93
CA HIS A 477 -16.62 -5.40 5.06
C HIS A 477 -17.86 -5.72 5.90
N ARG A 478 -17.66 -6.32 7.08
CA ARG A 478 -18.76 -6.80 7.95
C ARG A 478 -19.69 -5.69 8.43
N ASP A 479 -19.23 -4.46 8.49
CA ASP A 479 -20.01 -3.27 8.80
C ASP A 479 -20.78 -2.72 7.57
N ARG A 480 -20.66 -3.40 6.41
CA ARG A 480 -21.26 -3.01 5.13
C ARG A 480 -20.79 -1.69 4.54
N THR A 481 -19.73 -1.11 5.11
CA THR A 481 -19.16 0.13 4.60
C THR A 481 -18.50 -0.09 3.25
N HIS A 482 -18.77 0.82 2.31
CA HIS A 482 -18.10 0.91 1.01
C HIS A 482 -17.98 2.37 0.61
N ILE A 483 -17.05 2.69 -0.28
CA ILE A 483 -16.84 4.02 -0.81
C ILE A 483 -17.18 4.01 -2.30
N PRO A 484 -18.31 4.59 -2.72
CA PRO A 484 -18.71 4.60 -4.13
C PRO A 484 -17.68 5.29 -5.02
N ASN A 485 -17.03 6.35 -4.54
CA ASN A 485 -15.94 7.05 -5.24
C ASN A 485 -14.76 6.11 -5.56
N TRP A 486 -14.39 5.20 -4.65
CA TRP A 486 -13.30 4.23 -4.85
C TRP A 486 -13.62 3.21 -5.94
N GLY A 487 -14.90 2.82 -6.04
CA GLY A 487 -15.37 2.00 -7.17
C GLY A 487 -15.25 2.73 -8.51
N MET A 488 -15.54 4.04 -8.55
CA MET A 488 -15.35 4.88 -9.75
C MET A 488 -13.86 4.99 -10.12
N TRP A 489 -12.97 5.24 -9.15
CA TRP A 489 -11.53 5.25 -9.37
C TRP A 489 -11.00 3.91 -9.88
N PHE A 490 -11.56 2.78 -9.40
CA PHE A 490 -11.18 1.45 -9.90
C PHE A 490 -11.54 1.25 -11.38
N VAL A 491 -12.66 1.79 -11.85
CA VAL A 491 -13.00 1.77 -13.30
C VAL A 491 -11.95 2.54 -14.11
N LEU A 492 -11.51 3.70 -13.60
CA LEU A 492 -10.44 4.48 -14.25
C LEU A 492 -9.09 3.75 -14.21
N GLU A 493 -8.79 3.04 -13.13
CA GLU A 493 -7.58 2.21 -13.02
C GLU A 493 -7.62 1.04 -14.00
N THR A 494 -8.75 0.34 -14.16
CA THR A 494 -8.92 -0.74 -15.13
C THR A 494 -8.68 -0.24 -16.57
N GLU A 495 -9.10 0.98 -16.91
CA GLU A 495 -8.79 1.60 -18.21
C GLU A 495 -7.30 1.86 -18.37
N GLU A 496 -6.66 2.43 -17.36
CA GLU A 496 -5.22 2.68 -17.35
C GLU A 496 -4.41 1.38 -17.38
N TYR A 497 -4.87 0.33 -16.70
CA TYR A 497 -4.31 -1.02 -16.80
C TYR A 497 -4.32 -1.53 -18.24
N LEU A 498 -5.47 -1.45 -18.91
CA LEU A 498 -5.56 -1.85 -20.32
C LEU A 498 -4.59 -1.06 -21.19
N ARG A 499 -4.50 0.24 -20.99
CA ARG A 499 -3.63 1.14 -21.75
C ARG A 499 -2.14 0.79 -21.57
N ARG A 500 -1.73 0.45 -20.34
CA ARG A 500 -0.34 0.09 -20.03
C ARG A 500 0.03 -1.32 -20.48
N THR A 501 -0.89 -2.28 -20.33
CA THR A 501 -0.59 -3.72 -20.47
C THR A 501 -1.09 -4.33 -21.76
N GLY A 502 -2.15 -3.79 -22.37
CA GLY A 502 -2.88 -4.44 -23.45
C GLY A 502 -3.65 -5.71 -23.04
N ASP A 503 -3.76 -6.02 -21.74
CA ASP A 503 -4.38 -7.27 -21.24
C ASP A 503 -5.91 -7.22 -21.35
N ARG A 504 -6.40 -7.35 -22.55
CA ARG A 504 -7.84 -7.38 -22.81
C ARG A 504 -8.56 -8.53 -22.13
N THR A 505 -7.87 -9.67 -21.92
CA THR A 505 -8.48 -10.86 -21.30
C THR A 505 -8.98 -10.60 -19.88
N LEU A 506 -8.16 -9.96 -19.04
CA LEU A 506 -8.54 -9.65 -17.66
C LEU A 506 -9.59 -8.54 -17.61
N VAL A 507 -9.45 -7.53 -18.47
CA VAL A 507 -10.42 -6.43 -18.56
C VAL A 507 -11.80 -6.94 -19.01
N ASP A 508 -11.86 -7.88 -19.97
CA ASP A 508 -13.14 -8.49 -20.36
C ASP A 508 -13.73 -9.37 -19.25
N ALA A 509 -12.91 -10.01 -18.44
CA ALA A 509 -13.39 -10.75 -17.26
C ALA A 509 -14.01 -9.82 -16.19
N LEU A 510 -13.53 -8.59 -16.06
CA LEU A 510 -14.09 -7.55 -15.16
C LEU A 510 -15.41 -6.96 -15.67
N ARG A 511 -15.68 -6.98 -16.97
CA ARG A 511 -16.83 -6.31 -17.59
C ARG A 511 -18.16 -6.53 -16.87
N PRO A 512 -18.59 -7.78 -16.55
CA PRO A 512 -19.89 -7.99 -15.90
C PRO A 512 -19.99 -7.35 -14.51
N ARG A 513 -18.85 -7.20 -13.84
CA ARG A 513 -18.75 -6.58 -12.51
C ARG A 513 -18.85 -5.07 -12.61
N LEU A 514 -18.11 -4.46 -13.52
CA LEU A 514 -18.12 -3.01 -13.73
C LEU A 514 -19.47 -2.54 -14.29
N GLU A 515 -20.10 -3.31 -15.17
CA GLU A 515 -21.47 -3.02 -15.64
C GLU A 515 -22.50 -3.06 -14.47
N LYS A 516 -22.38 -4.04 -13.56
CA LYS A 516 -23.22 -4.08 -12.35
C LYS A 516 -22.97 -2.89 -11.42
N PHE A 517 -21.72 -2.45 -11.29
CA PHE A 517 -21.36 -1.29 -10.49
C PHE A 517 -21.96 0.00 -11.07
N VAL A 518 -21.84 0.21 -12.38
CA VAL A 518 -22.48 1.35 -13.04
C VAL A 518 -24.01 1.28 -12.87
N ALA A 519 -24.63 0.11 -13.06
CA ALA A 519 -26.06 -0.06 -12.84
C ALA A 519 -26.48 0.18 -11.36
N PHE A 520 -25.60 -0.13 -10.41
CA PHE A 520 -25.82 0.19 -8.99
C PHE A 520 -25.85 1.69 -8.75
N LEU A 521 -24.85 2.45 -9.24
CA LEU A 521 -24.79 3.90 -9.11
C LEU A 521 -25.92 4.61 -9.87
N TRP A 522 -26.35 4.05 -11.02
CA TRP A 522 -27.40 4.60 -11.85
C TRP A 522 -28.73 4.84 -11.11
N LYS A 523 -28.99 4.05 -10.05
CA LYS A 523 -30.19 4.16 -9.20
C LYS A 523 -30.25 5.43 -8.37
N TYR A 524 -29.11 6.08 -8.18
CA TYR A 524 -28.97 7.27 -7.34
C TYR A 524 -29.01 8.58 -8.15
N ARG A 525 -29.37 8.51 -9.43
CA ARG A 525 -29.52 9.71 -10.27
C ARG A 525 -30.80 10.45 -9.94
N ASN A 526 -30.65 11.77 -9.80
CA ASN A 526 -31.77 12.68 -9.70
C ASN A 526 -32.33 13.09 -11.09
N ALA A 527 -33.30 13.98 -11.14
CA ALA A 527 -33.93 14.44 -12.38
C ALA A 527 -32.96 15.15 -13.33
N ASP A 528 -31.89 15.75 -12.83
CA ASP A 528 -30.85 16.41 -13.63
C ASP A 528 -29.81 15.42 -14.18
N GLY A 529 -29.91 14.13 -13.83
CA GLY A 529 -28.97 13.09 -14.21
C GLY A 529 -27.73 13.00 -13.29
N LEU A 530 -27.67 13.79 -12.22
CA LEU A 530 -26.59 13.80 -11.24
C LEU A 530 -26.81 12.76 -10.14
N LEU A 531 -25.74 12.15 -9.68
CA LEU A 531 -25.75 11.30 -8.49
C LEU A 531 -26.05 12.15 -7.25
N GLU A 532 -27.05 11.73 -6.50
CA GLU A 532 -27.52 12.39 -5.29
C GLU A 532 -27.68 11.36 -4.16
N ARG A 533 -27.26 11.68 -2.94
CA ARG A 533 -27.35 10.81 -1.76
C ARG A 533 -26.75 9.43 -2.00
N LEU A 534 -25.54 9.42 -2.52
CA LEU A 534 -24.80 8.17 -2.70
C LEU A 534 -24.75 7.38 -1.39
N PRO A 535 -24.92 6.03 -1.44
CA PRO A 535 -24.85 5.19 -0.26
C PRO A 535 -23.40 4.96 0.21
N GLY A 536 -23.28 4.52 1.45
CA GLY A 536 -21.98 4.21 2.04
C GLY A 536 -21.24 5.46 2.53
N TRP A 537 -19.93 5.40 2.52
CA TRP A 537 -19.07 6.51 2.89
C TRP A 537 -18.61 7.26 1.63
N VAL A 538 -19.27 8.36 1.32
CA VAL A 538 -18.82 9.24 0.22
C VAL A 538 -17.53 9.93 0.65
N PHE A 539 -16.46 9.72 -0.12
CA PHE A 539 -15.15 10.24 0.21
C PHE A 539 -14.52 10.94 -0.99
N VAL A 540 -14.03 12.16 -0.78
CA VAL A 540 -13.34 12.97 -1.79
C VAL A 540 -11.85 13.11 -1.49
N GLU A 541 -11.53 13.54 -0.26
CA GLU A 541 -10.16 13.79 0.20
C GLU A 541 -10.11 14.05 1.72
N TRP A 542 -8.96 13.87 2.37
CA TRP A 542 -8.75 14.24 3.78
C TRP A 542 -8.60 15.75 3.98
N SER A 543 -9.62 16.51 3.61
CA SER A 543 -9.70 17.97 3.79
C SER A 543 -11.14 18.41 4.06
N ARG A 544 -11.41 19.73 3.98
CA ARG A 544 -12.78 20.25 4.05
C ARG A 544 -13.70 19.64 3.01
N ALA A 545 -13.19 19.25 1.83
CA ALA A 545 -13.96 18.61 0.76
C ALA A 545 -14.75 17.40 1.25
N ASN A 546 -14.19 16.62 2.20
CA ASN A 546 -14.86 15.44 2.76
C ASN A 546 -16.00 15.77 3.77
N LYS A 547 -16.19 17.03 4.12
CA LYS A 547 -17.32 17.50 4.92
C LYS A 547 -18.47 18.04 4.06
N LEU A 548 -18.28 18.12 2.73
CA LEU A 548 -19.20 18.68 1.75
C LEU A 548 -19.75 17.61 0.80
N VAL A 549 -19.99 16.40 1.32
CA VAL A 549 -20.36 15.21 0.53
C VAL A 549 -21.86 14.90 0.55
N TRP A 550 -22.67 15.80 1.11
CA TRP A 550 -24.12 15.61 1.27
C TRP A 550 -24.91 15.93 0.02
N ASP A 551 -26.02 15.22 -0.18
CA ASP A 551 -26.95 15.32 -1.29
C ASP A 551 -26.25 15.25 -2.66
N VAL A 552 -26.10 16.33 -3.40
CA VAL A 552 -25.39 16.37 -4.68
C VAL A 552 -23.95 16.81 -4.44
N ASN A 553 -23.01 15.88 -4.38
CA ASN A 553 -21.57 16.17 -4.32
C ASN A 553 -21.02 16.29 -5.74
N TYR A 554 -20.49 17.45 -6.11
CA TYR A 554 -20.03 17.70 -7.47
C TYR A 554 -18.70 16.97 -7.81
N PRO A 555 -17.67 16.91 -6.93
CA PRO A 555 -16.50 16.06 -7.20
C PRO A 555 -16.85 14.61 -7.52
N SER A 556 -17.79 13.99 -6.80
CA SER A 556 -18.29 12.64 -7.10
C SER A 556 -18.94 12.55 -8.48
N ASN A 557 -19.72 13.57 -8.88
CA ASN A 557 -20.34 13.63 -10.21
C ASN A 557 -19.33 13.89 -11.34
N MET A 558 -18.26 14.63 -11.06
CA MET A 558 -17.14 14.81 -11.99
C MET A 558 -16.44 13.48 -12.27
N THR A 559 -16.14 12.70 -11.22
CA THR A 559 -15.57 11.36 -11.35
C THR A 559 -16.54 10.39 -12.03
N TRP A 560 -17.84 10.50 -11.75
CA TRP A 560 -18.88 9.73 -12.42
C TRP A 560 -18.89 9.93 -13.93
N ALA A 561 -18.76 11.15 -14.40
CA ALA A 561 -18.67 11.44 -15.83
C ALA A 561 -17.47 10.75 -16.50
N ASP A 562 -16.30 10.74 -15.85
CA ASP A 562 -15.13 10.03 -16.38
C ASP A 562 -15.28 8.52 -16.28
N THR A 563 -15.94 8.00 -15.24
CA THR A 563 -16.29 6.57 -15.13
C THR A 563 -17.13 6.11 -16.33
N LEU A 564 -18.12 6.90 -16.72
CA LEU A 564 -18.96 6.61 -17.89
C LEU A 564 -18.16 6.64 -19.20
N ASP A 565 -17.29 7.64 -19.38
CA ASP A 565 -16.38 7.69 -20.53
C ASP A 565 -15.42 6.48 -20.57
N ALA A 566 -14.87 6.08 -19.43
CA ALA A 566 -14.00 4.91 -19.33
C ALA A 566 -14.75 3.63 -19.69
N MET A 567 -16.00 3.48 -19.25
CA MET A 567 -16.83 2.33 -19.65
C MET A 567 -17.14 2.30 -21.14
N ASP A 568 -17.27 3.46 -21.80
CA ASP A 568 -17.39 3.51 -23.26
C ASP A 568 -16.09 3.06 -23.93
N ARG A 569 -14.96 3.61 -23.55
CA ARG A 569 -13.66 3.25 -24.13
C ARG A 569 -13.29 1.77 -23.88
N LEU A 570 -13.63 1.25 -22.71
CA LEU A 570 -13.38 -0.16 -22.36
C LEU A 570 -14.27 -1.14 -23.13
N TYR A 571 -15.56 -0.83 -23.29
CA TYR A 571 -16.56 -1.82 -23.70
C TYR A 571 -17.50 -1.39 -24.82
N GLY A 572 -17.28 -0.21 -25.45
CA GLY A 572 -18.08 0.28 -26.57
C GLY A 572 -19.51 0.66 -26.13
N ARG A 573 -19.64 1.56 -25.16
CA ARG A 573 -20.93 2.02 -24.60
C ARG A 573 -21.17 3.50 -24.93
N PRO A 574 -21.50 3.86 -26.21
CA PRO A 574 -21.70 5.24 -26.62
C PRO A 574 -22.86 5.94 -25.88
N ASP A 575 -23.81 5.17 -25.32
CA ASP A 575 -24.84 5.67 -24.44
C ASP A 575 -24.26 6.27 -23.15
N PHE A 576 -23.20 5.67 -22.61
CA PHE A 576 -22.49 6.19 -21.44
C PHE A 576 -21.68 7.45 -21.77
N ALA A 577 -21.00 7.48 -22.91
CA ALA A 577 -20.29 8.69 -23.35
C ALA A 577 -21.26 9.88 -23.52
N ALA A 578 -22.44 9.65 -24.12
CA ALA A 578 -23.47 10.68 -24.23
C ALA A 578 -23.97 11.17 -22.85
N GLU A 579 -24.11 10.25 -21.88
CA GLU A 579 -24.50 10.61 -20.52
C GLU A 579 -23.37 11.39 -19.79
N ALA A 580 -22.11 11.03 -19.98
CA ALA A 580 -20.97 11.76 -19.43
C ALA A 580 -20.95 13.24 -19.85
N VAL A 581 -21.28 13.52 -21.10
CA VAL A 581 -21.43 14.89 -21.60
C VAL A 581 -22.55 15.62 -20.86
N ARG A 582 -23.72 14.97 -20.67
CA ARG A 582 -24.86 15.56 -19.92
C ARG A 582 -24.51 15.84 -18.47
N VAL A 583 -23.84 14.90 -17.78
CA VAL A 583 -23.38 15.05 -16.39
C VAL A 583 -22.45 16.25 -16.25
N ARG A 584 -21.42 16.35 -17.13
CA ARG A 584 -20.50 17.51 -17.10
C ARG A 584 -21.22 18.83 -17.34
N ALA A 585 -22.17 18.87 -18.25
CA ALA A 585 -22.97 20.06 -18.52
C ALA A 585 -23.84 20.45 -17.31
N ALA A 586 -24.45 19.48 -16.63
CA ALA A 586 -25.24 19.70 -15.44
C ALA A 586 -24.38 20.22 -14.27
N VAL A 587 -23.20 19.61 -14.04
CA VAL A 587 -22.24 20.09 -13.03
C VAL A 587 -21.83 21.53 -13.31
N ARG A 588 -21.41 21.87 -14.55
CA ARG A 588 -21.07 23.26 -14.91
C ARG A 588 -22.19 24.24 -14.61
N ARG A 589 -23.41 23.91 -14.97
CA ARG A 589 -24.58 24.77 -14.78
C ARG A 589 -24.91 24.97 -13.31
N GLN A 590 -24.76 23.94 -12.47
CA GLN A 590 -25.21 23.97 -11.09
C GLN A 590 -24.13 24.40 -10.10
N SER A 591 -22.87 23.95 -10.30
CA SER A 591 -21.77 24.16 -9.35
C SER A 591 -21.00 25.47 -9.57
N TRP A 592 -20.96 25.98 -10.81
CA TRP A 592 -20.20 27.19 -11.16
C TRP A 592 -20.84 28.46 -10.65
N THR A 593 -20.16 29.24 -9.82
CA THR A 593 -20.65 30.51 -9.24
C THR A 593 -20.30 31.74 -10.04
N GLY A 594 -19.52 31.58 -11.14
CA GLY A 594 -18.89 32.69 -11.87
C GLY A 594 -17.41 32.85 -11.52
N THR A 595 -16.99 32.33 -10.38
CA THR A 595 -15.58 32.38 -9.94
C THR A 595 -15.03 31.00 -9.55
N TRP A 596 -15.81 30.22 -8.81
CA TRP A 596 -15.44 28.92 -8.26
C TRP A 596 -16.49 27.85 -8.54
N PHE A 597 -16.06 26.59 -8.63
CA PHE A 597 -16.95 25.44 -8.51
C PHE A 597 -17.22 25.17 -7.03
N CYS A 598 -18.48 25.16 -6.60
CA CYS A 598 -18.87 24.73 -5.26
C CYS A 598 -18.82 23.21 -5.14
N ASP A 599 -18.51 22.70 -3.96
CA ASP A 599 -18.36 21.26 -3.70
C ASP A 599 -19.70 20.53 -3.70
N ASN A 600 -20.78 21.14 -3.22
CA ASN A 600 -22.08 20.47 -3.16
C ASN A 600 -23.28 21.41 -3.19
N ALA A 601 -24.43 20.84 -3.50
CA ALA A 601 -25.76 21.44 -3.29
C ALA A 601 -26.60 20.55 -2.38
N VAL A 602 -27.38 21.19 -1.49
CA VAL A 602 -28.20 20.53 -0.48
C VAL A 602 -29.65 20.61 -0.88
N ARG A 603 -30.40 19.49 -0.81
CA ARG A 603 -31.80 19.39 -1.10
C ARG A 603 -32.64 20.09 -0.02
N GLN A 604 -33.41 21.08 -0.39
CA GLN A 604 -34.30 21.83 0.50
C GLN A 604 -35.61 21.07 0.72
N LYS A 605 -36.38 21.48 1.70
CA LYS A 605 -37.69 20.89 2.04
C LYS A 605 -38.74 21.05 0.92
N ASP A 606 -38.63 22.07 0.10
CA ASP A 606 -39.47 22.31 -1.06
C ASP A 606 -39.05 21.51 -2.30
N GLY A 607 -38.03 20.71 -2.19
CA GLY A 607 -37.48 19.90 -3.27
C GLY A 607 -36.48 20.64 -4.17
N SER A 608 -36.18 21.91 -3.95
CA SER A 608 -35.16 22.66 -4.68
C SER A 608 -33.75 22.26 -4.24
N LEU A 609 -32.74 22.46 -5.09
CA LEU A 609 -31.30 22.33 -4.75
C LEU A 609 -30.73 23.73 -4.48
N LYS A 610 -30.07 23.89 -3.34
CA LYS A 610 -29.36 25.12 -2.98
C LYS A 610 -27.86 24.83 -2.82
N LEU A 611 -27.04 25.60 -3.53
CA LEU A 611 -25.59 25.54 -3.32
C LEU A 611 -25.23 25.82 -1.86
N SER A 612 -24.30 25.05 -1.30
CA SER A 612 -23.78 25.28 0.04
C SER A 612 -23.03 26.60 0.16
N GLY A 613 -22.47 27.10 -0.93
CA GLY A 613 -21.61 28.28 -0.97
C GLY A 613 -20.18 27.99 -0.51
N GLU A 614 -19.88 26.75 -0.09
CA GLU A 614 -18.52 26.33 0.26
C GLU A 614 -17.80 25.75 -0.96
N CYS A 615 -16.58 26.22 -1.16
CA CYS A 615 -15.73 25.81 -2.25
C CYS A 615 -14.38 25.34 -1.72
N THR A 616 -13.83 24.29 -2.31
CA THR A 616 -12.50 23.79 -1.98
C THR A 616 -11.57 23.86 -3.18
N GLU A 617 -10.29 23.96 -2.92
CA GLU A 617 -9.21 23.82 -3.92
C GLU A 617 -9.31 22.47 -4.62
N THR A 618 -9.62 21.42 -3.86
CA THR A 618 -9.84 20.05 -4.36
C THR A 618 -10.95 20.00 -5.42
N CYS A 619 -12.09 20.65 -5.19
CA CYS A 619 -13.18 20.70 -6.17
C CYS A 619 -12.73 21.33 -7.50
N GLN A 620 -11.87 22.37 -7.46
CA GLN A 620 -11.34 22.98 -8.68
C GLN A 620 -10.42 21.99 -9.43
N TYR A 621 -9.58 21.24 -8.71
CA TYR A 621 -8.75 20.21 -9.32
C TYR A 621 -9.59 19.11 -9.98
N TYR A 622 -10.63 18.63 -9.31
CA TYR A 622 -11.58 17.68 -9.90
C TYR A 622 -12.25 18.23 -11.15
N ALA A 623 -12.64 19.50 -11.17
CA ALA A 623 -13.29 20.11 -12.31
C ALA A 623 -12.40 20.10 -13.57
N PHE A 624 -11.13 20.45 -13.44
CA PHE A 624 -10.17 20.38 -14.56
C PHE A 624 -9.76 18.93 -14.87
N PHE A 625 -9.52 18.11 -13.86
CA PHE A 625 -9.06 16.74 -14.08
C PHE A 625 -10.08 15.91 -14.85
N HIS A 626 -11.37 16.04 -14.51
CA HIS A 626 -12.49 15.34 -15.13
C HIS A 626 -13.16 16.13 -16.26
N ARG A 627 -12.50 17.16 -16.79
CA ARG A 627 -12.92 17.92 -17.99
C ARG A 627 -14.29 18.61 -17.87
N VAL A 628 -14.73 18.90 -16.67
CA VAL A 628 -15.86 19.81 -16.41
C VAL A 628 -15.45 21.24 -16.76
N ALA A 629 -14.21 21.61 -16.44
CA ALA A 629 -13.55 22.84 -16.86
C ALA A 629 -12.31 22.52 -17.70
N THR A 630 -11.99 23.41 -18.65
CA THR A 630 -10.74 23.41 -19.39
C THR A 630 -10.08 24.80 -19.33
N PRO A 631 -8.79 24.94 -19.68
CA PRO A 631 -8.15 26.24 -19.80
C PRO A 631 -8.89 27.21 -20.72
N GLU A 632 -9.53 26.70 -21.77
CA GLU A 632 -10.28 27.48 -22.78
C GLU A 632 -11.65 27.92 -22.24
N THR A 633 -12.34 27.04 -21.50
CA THR A 633 -13.70 27.35 -21.00
C THR A 633 -13.66 28.18 -19.70
N HIS A 634 -12.59 28.04 -18.90
CA HIS A 634 -12.42 28.72 -17.59
C HIS A 634 -11.02 29.31 -17.43
N PRO A 635 -10.58 30.22 -18.36
CA PRO A 635 -9.18 30.71 -18.39
C PRO A 635 -8.78 31.47 -17.13
N ALA A 636 -9.70 32.22 -16.53
CA ALA A 636 -9.41 32.98 -15.29
C ALA A 636 -9.14 32.02 -14.11
N LEU A 637 -9.99 31.01 -13.92
CA LEU A 637 -9.82 30.00 -12.89
C LEU A 637 -8.53 29.19 -13.12
N TRP A 638 -8.23 28.83 -14.38
CA TRP A 638 -6.99 28.11 -14.72
C TRP A 638 -5.75 28.93 -14.34
N LYS A 639 -5.75 30.23 -14.67
CA LYS A 639 -4.66 31.14 -14.29
C LYS A 639 -4.49 31.22 -12.77
N THR A 640 -5.59 31.33 -12.02
CA THR A 640 -5.58 31.34 -10.55
C THR A 640 -5.03 30.02 -10.00
N LEU A 641 -5.48 28.88 -10.53
CA LEU A 641 -4.99 27.56 -10.15
C LEU A 641 -3.47 27.46 -10.33
N LEU A 642 -2.92 27.92 -11.46
CA LEU A 642 -1.50 27.87 -11.71
C LEU A 642 -0.67 28.80 -10.80
N ALA A 643 -1.18 30.03 -10.54
CA ALA A 643 -0.39 31.08 -9.90
C ALA A 643 -0.55 31.13 -8.38
N ASP A 644 -1.75 30.83 -7.88
CA ASP A 644 -2.13 31.16 -6.51
C ASP A 644 -2.38 29.94 -5.62
N PHE A 645 -2.61 28.74 -6.19
CA PHE A 645 -2.79 27.50 -5.45
C PHE A 645 -1.47 26.74 -5.27
N GLY A 646 -1.50 25.68 -4.48
CA GLY A 646 -0.36 24.82 -4.22
C GLY A 646 0.44 25.22 -2.97
N PRO A 647 1.71 24.80 -2.82
CA PRO A 647 2.49 24.96 -1.59
C PRO A 647 2.67 26.41 -1.15
N LYS A 648 2.67 27.37 -2.11
CA LYS A 648 2.86 28.81 -1.87
C LYS A 648 1.62 29.53 -1.34
N ARG A 649 0.52 28.82 -1.16
CA ARG A 649 -0.74 29.42 -0.70
C ARG A 649 -0.73 29.76 0.78
N TYR A 650 0.10 29.09 1.56
CA TYR A 650 0.15 29.21 3.02
C TYR A 650 1.22 30.18 3.48
N ASP A 651 0.98 30.81 4.65
CA ASP A 651 2.01 31.48 5.40
C ASP A 651 2.99 30.44 5.98
N PRO A 652 4.29 30.54 5.71
CA PRO A 652 5.26 29.57 6.25
C PRO A 652 5.36 29.61 7.79
N SER A 653 4.96 30.72 8.43
CA SER A 653 4.94 30.85 9.90
C SER A 653 3.65 30.29 10.54
N ASP A 654 2.57 30.22 9.78
CA ASP A 654 1.27 29.67 10.22
C ASP A 654 0.55 29.02 9.03
N ARG A 655 0.59 27.69 8.97
CA ARG A 655 -0.07 26.91 7.92
C ARG A 655 -1.60 27.08 7.87
N LYS A 656 -2.23 27.59 8.94
CA LYS A 656 -3.66 27.89 8.96
C LYS A 656 -3.98 29.22 8.31
N LYS A 657 -2.98 30.09 8.17
CA LYS A 657 -3.14 31.41 7.58
C LYS A 657 -2.89 31.35 6.08
N MET A 658 -3.96 31.44 5.31
CA MET A 658 -3.89 31.47 3.87
C MET A 658 -3.46 32.86 3.37
N LEU A 659 -2.47 32.88 2.46
CA LEU A 659 -1.95 34.12 1.86
C LEU A 659 -2.88 34.65 0.75
N LYS A 660 -3.57 33.73 0.04
CA LYS A 660 -4.44 34.07 -1.09
C LYS A 660 -5.73 33.25 -1.03
N HIS A 661 -6.82 33.82 -1.52
CA HIS A 661 -8.14 33.16 -1.61
C HIS A 661 -8.61 32.50 -0.30
N PRO A 662 -8.76 33.30 0.79
CA PRO A 662 -9.21 32.78 2.09
C PRO A 662 -10.65 32.27 2.05
N GLU A 663 -11.43 32.63 1.02
CA GLU A 663 -12.81 32.19 0.78
C GLU A 663 -12.91 30.75 0.24
N ILE A 664 -11.79 30.08 -0.10
CA ILE A 664 -11.75 28.73 -0.63
C ILE A 664 -10.83 27.86 0.22
N TRP A 665 -11.35 26.70 0.66
CA TRP A 665 -10.64 25.79 1.55
C TRP A 665 -9.48 25.08 0.82
N PRO A 666 -8.34 24.88 1.50
CA PRO A 666 -7.19 24.23 0.92
C PRO A 666 -7.42 22.72 0.68
N SER A 667 -6.67 22.17 -0.27
CA SER A 667 -6.52 20.72 -0.46
C SER A 667 -5.48 20.13 0.49
N ASN A 668 -5.37 18.79 0.49
CA ASN A 668 -4.38 18.05 1.23
C ASN A 668 -3.43 17.29 0.27
N ALA A 669 -2.38 16.70 0.81
CA ALA A 669 -1.48 15.82 0.07
C ALA A 669 -2.23 14.61 -0.50
N PHE A 670 -3.18 14.01 0.24
CA PHE A 670 -3.99 12.89 -0.23
C PHE A 670 -4.97 13.35 -1.33
N ILE A 671 -4.83 12.84 -2.53
CA ILE A 671 -5.56 13.14 -3.77
C ILE A 671 -5.34 14.56 -4.29
N GLY A 672 -5.81 15.62 -3.63
CA GLY A 672 -5.89 16.97 -4.20
C GLY A 672 -4.56 17.49 -4.74
N ASN A 673 -3.49 17.44 -3.97
CA ASN A 673 -2.17 17.90 -4.42
C ASN A 673 -1.61 17.02 -5.55
N TYR A 674 -1.92 15.72 -5.58
CA TYR A 674 -1.53 14.84 -6.69
C TYR A 674 -2.33 15.14 -7.97
N LEU A 675 -3.62 15.43 -7.87
CA LEU A 675 -4.41 15.88 -9.02
C LEU A 675 -3.87 17.22 -9.56
N ARG A 676 -3.48 18.16 -8.68
CA ARG A 676 -2.79 19.38 -9.09
C ARG A 676 -1.55 19.07 -9.89
N LEU A 677 -0.66 18.21 -9.37
CA LEU A 677 0.59 17.87 -10.05
C LEU A 677 0.34 17.17 -11.39
N LYS A 678 -0.68 16.31 -11.48
CA LYS A 678 -1.11 15.72 -12.76
C LYS A 678 -1.64 16.77 -13.75
N LEU A 679 -2.34 17.79 -13.28
CA LEU A 679 -2.79 18.89 -14.13
C LEU A 679 -1.61 19.74 -14.64
N LEU A 680 -0.61 20.00 -13.80
CA LEU A 680 0.62 20.66 -14.19
C LEU A 680 1.42 19.82 -15.21
N GLU A 681 1.46 18.49 -15.04
CA GLU A 681 2.06 17.56 -16.00
C GLU A 681 1.39 17.67 -17.38
N ARG A 682 0.05 17.57 -17.43
CA ARG A 682 -0.73 17.75 -18.67
C ARG A 682 -0.50 19.11 -19.33
N ALA A 683 -0.23 20.15 -18.55
CA ALA A 683 0.06 21.50 -19.02
C ALA A 683 1.55 21.74 -19.37
N GLY A 684 2.40 20.72 -19.29
CA GLY A 684 3.84 20.83 -19.60
C GLY A 684 4.63 21.74 -18.65
N ARG A 685 4.20 21.87 -17.38
CA ARG A 685 4.78 22.77 -16.38
C ARG A 685 5.91 22.12 -15.57
N GLY A 686 6.91 21.56 -16.25
CA GLY A 686 8.00 20.83 -15.62
C GLY A 686 8.75 21.61 -14.53
N ARG A 687 9.05 22.88 -14.76
CA ARG A 687 9.68 23.76 -13.76
C ARG A 687 8.81 23.91 -12.50
N GLN A 688 7.50 24.15 -12.69
CA GLN A 688 6.59 24.31 -11.57
C GLN A 688 6.43 23.01 -10.78
N ILE A 689 6.37 21.86 -11.47
CA ILE A 689 6.34 20.54 -10.82
C ILE A 689 7.60 20.33 -10.00
N LEU A 690 8.78 20.68 -10.52
CA LEU A 690 10.05 20.59 -9.79
C LEU A 690 9.98 21.38 -8.47
N ASP A 691 9.56 22.65 -8.54
CA ASP A 691 9.49 23.53 -7.38
C ASP A 691 8.43 23.04 -6.36
N GLU A 692 7.26 22.61 -6.83
CA GLU A 692 6.17 22.16 -5.97
C GLU A 692 6.43 20.77 -5.35
N THR A 693 7.06 19.86 -6.08
CA THR A 693 7.49 18.54 -5.56
C THR A 693 8.44 18.73 -4.37
N LYS A 694 9.37 19.67 -4.48
CA LYS A 694 10.23 20.02 -3.34
C LYS A 694 9.42 20.57 -2.16
N GLY A 695 8.47 21.46 -2.43
CA GLY A 695 7.62 22.08 -1.41
C GLY A 695 6.73 21.08 -0.66
N TYR A 696 6.21 20.06 -1.37
CA TYR A 696 5.34 19.05 -0.75
C TYR A 696 6.10 17.92 -0.05
N PHE A 697 7.25 17.47 -0.58
CA PHE A 697 7.79 16.15 -0.23
C PHE A 697 9.17 16.14 0.41
N THR A 698 9.98 17.21 0.30
CA THR A 698 11.36 17.19 0.80
C THR A 698 11.41 16.96 2.32
N TYR A 699 10.56 17.64 3.09
CA TYR A 699 10.53 17.46 4.54
C TYR A 699 10.05 16.07 4.99
N MET A 700 9.21 15.39 4.18
CA MET A 700 8.81 14.01 4.43
C MET A 700 10.00 13.07 4.22
N ALA A 701 10.68 13.22 3.07
CA ALA A 701 11.86 12.43 2.72
C ALA A 701 12.97 12.56 3.76
N GLU A 702 13.28 13.80 4.19
CA GLU A 702 14.31 14.05 5.22
C GLU A 702 13.94 13.48 6.58
N ARG A 703 12.66 13.56 6.97
CA ARG A 703 12.22 13.16 8.30
C ARG A 703 12.06 11.66 8.46
N THR A 704 11.57 10.95 7.45
CA THR A 704 11.27 9.52 7.54
C THR A 704 11.93 8.67 6.46
N GLY A 705 12.41 9.26 5.36
CA GLY A 705 12.86 8.51 4.18
C GLY A 705 11.72 7.89 3.38
N THR A 706 10.46 8.25 3.69
CA THR A 706 9.22 7.80 3.02
C THR A 706 8.30 8.98 2.78
N LEU A 707 7.30 8.83 1.89
CA LEU A 707 6.28 9.85 1.61
C LEU A 707 4.96 9.50 2.28
N TRP A 708 4.20 10.52 2.71
CA TRP A 708 3.14 10.42 3.69
C TRP A 708 1.74 10.49 3.08
N GLU A 709 0.75 10.10 3.90
CA GLU A 709 -0.68 10.17 3.56
C GLU A 709 -1.18 11.61 3.47
N ASN A 710 -0.71 12.48 4.34
CA ASN A 710 -1.06 13.91 4.32
C ASN A 710 0.15 14.77 4.72
N ASP A 711 -0.05 16.08 4.77
CA ASP A 711 1.02 17.05 5.06
C ASP A 711 1.45 17.12 6.52
N THR A 712 0.86 16.30 7.40
CA THR A 712 1.17 16.24 8.84
C THR A 712 1.50 14.82 9.29
N THR A 713 2.06 14.69 10.50
CA THR A 713 2.31 13.38 11.13
C THR A 713 1.09 12.76 11.81
N SER A 714 -0.11 13.31 11.61
CA SER A 714 -1.35 12.80 12.23
C SER A 714 -1.85 11.49 11.60
N ALA A 715 -1.39 11.18 10.39
CA ALA A 715 -1.69 9.96 9.65
C ALA A 715 -0.41 9.17 9.37
N SER A 716 -0.46 8.16 8.48
CA SER A 716 0.68 7.33 8.15
C SER A 716 1.79 8.15 7.49
N CYS A 717 3.01 8.02 8.03
CA CYS A 717 4.20 8.62 7.43
C CYS A 717 4.82 7.73 6.33
N ASN A 718 4.03 6.82 5.78
CA ASN A 718 4.38 5.95 4.67
C ASN A 718 3.08 5.53 3.97
N HIS A 719 2.82 6.05 2.77
CA HIS A 719 1.56 5.81 2.08
C HIS A 719 1.76 5.51 0.59
N GLY A 720 1.22 4.37 0.12
CA GLY A 720 1.55 3.76 -1.16
C GLY A 720 1.36 4.68 -2.37
N PHE A 721 0.22 5.41 -2.45
CA PHE A 721 -0.06 6.30 -3.57
C PHE A 721 0.97 7.44 -3.71
N ALA A 722 1.62 7.84 -2.61
CA ALA A 722 2.63 8.90 -2.62
C ALA A 722 3.88 8.53 -3.46
N SER A 723 4.09 7.25 -3.75
CA SER A 723 5.11 6.77 -4.70
C SER A 723 4.96 7.35 -6.11
N TYR A 724 3.76 7.87 -6.47
CA TYR A 724 3.55 8.60 -7.73
C TYR A 724 4.48 9.81 -7.91
N ALA A 725 5.07 10.35 -6.86
CA ALA A 725 6.09 11.40 -6.94
C ALA A 725 7.28 10.98 -7.83
N ALA A 726 7.67 9.71 -7.84
CA ALA A 726 8.71 9.19 -8.74
C ALA A 726 8.31 9.32 -10.22
N VAL A 727 7.04 9.07 -10.55
CA VAL A 727 6.51 9.23 -11.91
C VAL A 727 6.59 10.69 -12.35
N LEU A 728 6.19 11.62 -11.49
CA LEU A 728 6.24 13.06 -11.78
C LEU A 728 7.67 13.55 -12.03
N LEU A 729 8.66 13.09 -11.25
CA LEU A 729 10.06 13.43 -11.43
C LEU A 729 10.59 12.93 -12.78
N VAL A 730 10.26 11.70 -13.16
CA VAL A 730 10.72 11.12 -14.43
C VAL A 730 9.99 11.73 -15.62
N HIS A 731 8.65 11.81 -15.58
CA HIS A 731 7.86 12.28 -16.71
C HIS A 731 8.00 13.79 -16.94
N SER A 732 7.99 14.60 -15.84
CA SER A 732 7.84 16.04 -15.96
C SER A 732 9.13 16.82 -15.72
N VAL A 733 10.00 16.35 -14.81
CA VAL A 733 11.27 17.03 -14.53
C VAL A 733 12.38 16.56 -15.47
N LEU A 734 12.53 15.25 -15.65
CA LEU A 734 13.45 14.66 -16.62
C LEU A 734 12.90 14.71 -18.05
N GLY A 735 11.60 14.55 -18.22
CA GLY A 735 10.91 14.56 -19.51
C GLY A 735 10.86 13.20 -20.20
N VAL A 736 10.99 12.10 -19.47
CA VAL A 736 11.06 10.73 -20.01
C VAL A 736 9.77 9.97 -19.75
N GLU A 737 9.18 9.39 -20.81
CA GLU A 737 8.05 8.49 -20.75
C GLU A 737 8.40 7.14 -21.38
N VAL A 738 8.05 6.04 -20.73
CA VAL A 738 8.39 4.68 -21.16
C VAL A 738 7.12 3.94 -21.61
N ASP A 739 7.05 3.57 -22.89
CA ASP A 739 5.99 2.71 -23.46
C ASP A 739 6.52 1.29 -23.60
N HIS A 740 6.11 0.41 -22.70
CA HIS A 740 6.55 -0.99 -22.67
C HIS A 740 6.00 -1.81 -23.82
N LEU A 741 4.79 -1.50 -24.32
CA LEU A 741 4.16 -2.22 -25.43
C LEU A 741 4.88 -1.93 -26.74
N LYS A 742 5.24 -0.67 -26.96
CA LYS A 742 5.96 -0.25 -28.17
C LYS A 742 7.48 -0.35 -28.02
N LYS A 743 7.99 -0.64 -26.82
CA LYS A 743 9.41 -0.58 -26.47
C LYS A 743 10.03 0.75 -26.86
N THR A 744 9.41 1.84 -26.43
CA THR A 744 9.81 3.20 -26.81
C THR A 744 10.05 4.04 -25.58
N VAL A 745 11.11 4.81 -25.58
CA VAL A 745 11.40 5.88 -24.61
C VAL A 745 11.19 7.19 -25.32
N THR A 746 10.19 7.94 -24.90
CA THR A 746 9.91 9.27 -25.43
C THR A 746 10.52 10.34 -24.55
N VAL A 747 11.33 11.21 -25.11
CA VAL A 747 11.93 12.36 -24.41
C VAL A 747 11.23 13.62 -24.85
N ARG A 748 10.78 14.43 -23.89
CA ARG A 748 10.18 15.75 -24.11
C ARG A 748 11.07 16.83 -23.54
N PRO A 749 11.20 17.98 -24.18
CA PRO A 749 11.89 19.13 -23.61
C PRO A 749 11.25 19.55 -22.29
N THR A 750 12.08 19.79 -21.26
CA THR A 750 11.64 20.31 -19.96
C THR A 750 12.31 21.66 -19.69
N ASP A 751 11.61 22.52 -18.96
CA ASP A 751 12.06 23.89 -18.61
C ASP A 751 12.76 23.96 -17.24
N GLY A 752 13.06 22.81 -16.62
CA GLY A 752 13.74 22.71 -15.33
C GLY A 752 15.19 23.26 -15.39
N ASP A 753 15.57 24.08 -14.40
CA ASP A 753 16.94 24.63 -14.32
C ASP A 753 17.86 23.70 -13.54
N LEU A 754 18.24 22.59 -14.18
CA LEU A 754 19.18 21.60 -13.65
C LEU A 754 20.46 21.61 -14.51
N ALA A 755 21.62 21.35 -13.88
CA ALA A 755 22.87 21.14 -14.59
C ALA A 755 22.95 19.75 -15.24
N PHE A 756 22.39 18.75 -14.61
CA PHE A 756 22.21 17.39 -15.15
C PHE A 756 20.99 16.73 -14.54
N CYS A 757 20.43 15.78 -15.27
CA CYS A 757 19.39 14.90 -14.78
C CYS A 757 19.41 13.57 -15.54
N GLY A 758 19.05 12.48 -14.87
CA GLY A 758 19.01 11.16 -15.50
C GLY A 758 18.28 10.12 -14.68
N VAL A 759 18.02 8.99 -15.31
CA VAL A 759 17.30 7.85 -14.70
C VAL A 759 17.84 6.53 -15.19
N THR A 760 17.83 5.53 -14.33
CA THR A 760 17.95 4.11 -14.70
C THR A 760 16.66 3.41 -14.28
N LEU A 761 15.99 2.75 -15.21
CA LEU A 761 14.72 2.06 -14.98
C LEU A 761 14.82 0.60 -15.41
N PRO A 762 14.33 -0.35 -14.60
CA PRO A 762 14.23 -1.73 -15.02
C PRO A 762 13.17 -1.87 -16.13
N VAL A 763 13.43 -2.76 -17.07
CA VAL A 763 12.49 -3.16 -18.12
C VAL A 763 12.67 -4.65 -18.42
N PRO A 764 11.71 -5.30 -19.10
CA PRO A 764 11.92 -6.68 -19.55
C PRO A 764 13.20 -6.82 -20.39
N GLY A 765 14.08 -7.70 -19.94
CA GLY A 765 15.36 -7.97 -20.60
C GLY A 765 16.54 -7.11 -20.17
N GLY A 766 16.37 -6.19 -19.21
CA GLY A 766 17.49 -5.39 -18.69
C GLY A 766 17.08 -4.08 -18.04
N GLU A 767 17.77 -3.01 -18.40
CA GLU A 767 17.55 -1.66 -17.86
C GLU A 767 17.63 -0.62 -18.99
N ILE A 768 16.84 0.43 -18.88
CA ILE A 768 16.98 1.67 -19.65
C ILE A 768 17.76 2.65 -18.80
N ALA A 769 18.78 3.28 -19.39
CA ALA A 769 19.46 4.43 -18.80
C ALA A 769 19.34 5.61 -19.77
N TYR A 770 18.88 6.74 -19.26
CA TYR A 770 18.84 8.01 -19.98
C TYR A 770 19.35 9.11 -19.08
N ASP A 771 20.34 9.84 -19.55
CA ASP A 771 20.95 10.96 -18.83
C ASP A 771 21.17 12.14 -19.78
N TRP A 772 21.11 13.35 -19.26
CA TRP A 772 21.56 14.53 -19.94
C TRP A 772 22.36 15.45 -19.01
N VAL A 773 23.29 16.20 -19.60
CA VAL A 773 24.15 17.18 -18.94
C VAL A 773 24.15 18.47 -19.75
N LYS A 774 24.07 19.62 -19.09
CA LYS A 774 24.26 20.93 -19.74
C LYS A 774 25.75 21.25 -19.91
N LYS A 775 26.21 21.46 -21.16
CA LYS A 775 27.54 21.94 -21.50
C LYS A 775 27.44 23.07 -22.51
N GLY A 776 28.02 24.23 -22.20
CA GLY A 776 27.98 25.36 -23.12
C GLY A 776 26.57 25.80 -23.55
N GLY A 777 25.57 25.67 -22.68
CA GLY A 777 24.18 26.01 -22.95
C GLY A 777 23.38 24.96 -23.75
N ARG A 778 24.01 23.85 -24.14
CA ARG A 778 23.34 22.71 -24.83
C ARG A 778 23.24 21.52 -23.92
N ARG A 779 22.24 20.67 -24.15
CA ARG A 779 22.10 19.36 -23.49
C ARG A 779 22.85 18.31 -24.33
N GLU A 780 23.79 17.63 -23.70
CA GLU A 780 24.37 16.39 -24.22
C GLU A 780 23.65 15.21 -23.57
N GLU A 781 23.14 14.29 -24.39
CA GLU A 781 22.30 13.16 -23.95
C GLU A 781 23.03 11.86 -24.14
N THR A 782 22.77 10.90 -23.23
CA THR A 782 23.20 9.52 -23.35
C THR A 782 22.00 8.60 -23.17
N PHE A 783 21.93 7.55 -23.97
CA PHE A 783 20.88 6.55 -23.93
C PHE A 783 21.43 5.15 -24.07
N ALA A 784 21.02 4.25 -23.17
CA ALA A 784 21.29 2.83 -23.26
C ALA A 784 20.01 2.05 -22.92
N ALA A 785 19.76 0.98 -23.65
CA ALA A 785 18.59 0.14 -23.46
C ALA A 785 18.83 -1.28 -24.01
N PRO A 786 18.05 -2.29 -23.61
CA PRO A 786 18.10 -3.62 -24.21
C PRO A 786 17.72 -3.62 -25.71
N PRO A 787 18.06 -4.67 -26.47
CA PRO A 787 17.71 -4.76 -27.88
C PRO A 787 16.20 -4.58 -28.13
N GLY A 788 15.87 -3.83 -29.18
CA GLY A 788 14.50 -3.56 -29.61
C GLY A 788 13.85 -2.33 -28.98
N TRP A 789 14.49 -1.68 -28.00
CA TRP A 789 14.04 -0.40 -27.46
C TRP A 789 14.54 0.78 -28.32
N ARG A 790 13.74 1.84 -28.45
CA ARG A 790 14.05 3.01 -29.25
C ARG A 790 13.87 4.28 -28.43
N LEU A 791 14.79 5.25 -28.63
CA LEU A 791 14.65 6.60 -28.15
C LEU A 791 13.91 7.43 -29.21
N VAL A 792 12.92 8.20 -28.78
CA VAL A 792 12.14 9.11 -29.62
C VAL A 792 12.08 10.48 -28.96
N HIS A 793 12.46 11.52 -29.70
CA HIS A 793 12.31 12.89 -29.24
C HIS A 793 10.96 13.44 -29.69
N ALA A 794 10.14 13.88 -28.72
CA ALA A 794 8.90 14.58 -29.03
C ALA A 794 9.24 16.00 -29.55
N VAL A 795 8.77 16.31 -30.74
CA VAL A 795 8.90 17.65 -31.31
C VAL A 795 7.83 18.54 -30.70
N SER A 796 8.20 19.70 -30.15
CA SER A 796 7.18 20.63 -29.63
C SER A 796 6.33 21.18 -30.78
N ALA A 797 5.04 21.45 -30.53
CA ALA A 797 4.16 22.09 -31.52
C ALA A 797 4.70 23.43 -32.03
N ALA A 798 5.43 24.18 -31.18
CA ALA A 798 6.12 25.39 -31.58
C ALA A 798 7.30 25.13 -32.53
N ALA A 799 8.04 24.02 -32.34
CA ALA A 799 9.14 23.65 -33.24
C ALA A 799 8.61 23.12 -34.58
N LEU A 800 7.48 22.39 -34.59
CA LEU A 800 6.77 22.03 -35.81
C LEU A 800 6.25 23.27 -36.54
N GLY A 801 5.63 24.22 -35.83
CA GLY A 801 5.19 25.49 -36.41
C GLY A 801 6.32 26.28 -37.03
N ALA A 802 7.53 26.30 -36.40
CA ALA A 802 8.71 26.97 -36.94
C ALA A 802 9.31 26.22 -38.15
N LEU A 803 9.28 24.89 -38.18
CA LEU A 803 9.74 24.08 -39.32
C LEU A 803 8.85 24.22 -40.57
N PHE A 804 7.54 24.46 -40.37
CA PHE A 804 6.57 24.58 -41.45
C PHE A 804 6.14 26.02 -41.78
N ALA A 805 6.67 27.01 -41.03
CA ALA A 805 6.37 28.42 -41.32
C ALA A 805 6.85 28.88 -42.70
N ASP A 806 7.88 28.25 -43.29
CA ASP A 806 8.38 28.58 -44.61
C ASP A 806 7.75 27.76 -45.75
N ASP A 807 7.02 26.65 -45.45
CA ASP A 807 6.46 25.74 -46.45
C ASP A 807 4.93 25.66 -46.47
N ALA A 808 4.22 26.68 -46.04
CA ALA A 808 2.75 26.73 -45.90
C ALA A 808 1.95 26.50 -47.22
N LYS A 809 2.58 26.09 -48.32
CA LYS A 809 1.89 25.84 -49.61
C LYS A 809 1.82 24.40 -50.10
N LEU A 810 2.38 23.40 -49.39
CA LEU A 810 2.53 22.07 -50.03
C LEU A 810 1.99 20.85 -49.29
N PHE A 811 1.57 20.91 -48.02
CA PHE A 811 1.05 19.69 -47.31
C PHE A 811 -0.14 19.99 -46.44
N ARG A 812 -1.20 19.19 -46.59
CA ARG A 812 -2.26 19.07 -45.57
C ARG A 812 -1.75 18.27 -44.40
N PHE A 813 -1.91 18.79 -43.20
CA PHE A 813 -1.43 18.23 -41.92
C PHE A 813 -1.84 16.75 -41.70
N ALA A 814 -2.89 16.26 -42.36
CA ALA A 814 -3.38 14.90 -42.26
C ALA A 814 -2.47 13.84 -42.95
N ASP A 815 -1.55 14.28 -43.81
CA ASP A 815 -0.78 13.33 -44.67
C ASP A 815 0.62 13.03 -44.10
N VAL A 816 1.05 13.74 -43.05
CA VAL A 816 2.43 13.65 -42.50
C VAL A 816 2.48 13.03 -41.10
N VAL A 817 1.36 12.93 -40.38
CA VAL A 817 1.31 12.35 -39.05
C VAL A 817 0.68 10.96 -39.15
N PRO A 818 1.41 9.87 -38.86
CA PRO A 818 0.76 8.57 -38.71
C PRO A 818 -0.30 8.66 -37.60
N ASN A 819 -1.44 8.02 -37.79
CA ASN A 819 -2.61 7.96 -36.89
C ASN A 819 -2.31 7.52 -35.42
N THR A 820 -1.05 7.44 -35.01
CA THR A 820 -0.55 7.03 -33.70
C THR A 820 -0.10 8.20 -32.82
N TRP A 821 -0.14 9.45 -33.31
CA TRP A 821 0.28 10.63 -32.55
C TRP A 821 -0.93 11.50 -32.20
N ARG A 822 -1.69 11.09 -31.22
CA ARG A 822 -2.56 12.03 -30.52
C ARG A 822 -1.68 12.75 -29.49
N PHE A 823 -1.35 14.01 -29.76
CA PHE A 823 -1.00 14.92 -28.69
C PHE A 823 -2.09 14.82 -27.63
N CYS A 824 -1.71 14.81 -26.35
CA CYS A 824 -2.66 15.14 -25.28
C CYS A 824 -3.06 16.62 -25.45
N ASP A 825 -3.80 16.89 -26.49
CA ASP A 825 -4.44 18.18 -26.67
C ASP A 825 -5.66 18.19 -25.75
N TRP A 826 -5.91 19.30 -25.08
CA TRP A 826 -7.14 19.45 -24.28
C TRP A 826 -8.41 19.21 -25.09
N LYS A 827 -8.31 19.13 -26.41
CA LYS A 827 -9.41 18.82 -27.32
C LYS A 827 -9.69 17.31 -27.43
N ASP A 828 -8.72 16.46 -27.14
CA ASP A 828 -8.83 14.99 -27.30
C ASP A 828 -9.06 14.26 -25.95
N PHE A 829 -9.15 15.01 -24.84
CA PHE A 829 -9.48 14.49 -23.53
C PHE A 829 -10.88 14.86 -23.07
#